data_c6cc15c59e172ae1a828f40cb2e0d0b8
#
_entry.id   c6cc15c59e172ae1a828f40cb2e0d0b8
#
_cell.length_a   1.000
_cell.length_b   1.000
_cell.length_c   1.000
_cell.angle_alpha   90.00
_cell.angle_beta   90.00
_cell.angle_gamma   90.00
#
_symmetry.space_group_name_H-M   'P 1'
#
loop_
_entity.id
_entity.type
_entity.pdbx_description
1 polymer ?
#
loop_
_entity_poly.entity_id
_entity_poly.type
_entity_poly.pdbx_seq_one_letter_code
_entity_poly.pdbx_strand_id
1 'polypeptide(L)'
;MGAGRAPQRPACTPHHVLVAILLGLAASLNWKAASSLNPFDKCMEDPDYEQLLKVVTWGLNRTLRPQRVAVVGAGIAGLTAAKVLSDAGHKVTVLEADNRIGGRILTFRDGKTGWIGELGAMRMPSSHRILHMLCRSLGLNLTRFTQYDENTWTEVNDVRLRNYVVEKMPEKLGYDLSHRERGRSPEDIYQMALNKALKDLKALGCKKAMKKFNRHTLLEYLLGEGNLTRPAVQLLGDVMSKEGFFYLSFAEALRAHSCLSDRLRYSRIVGGWDLLPRALLSSLSGPVLLNAPVVAITQGAHDVLVHIATSVQSRSLKVLMADLVLLTASGPALQRITFTPPLTRRRQEALRALHYVAASKVFLSFRRPFWHEEHIEGGHSNTDHPSRLIFYPAPGEGSLLLASYTWSDAAAPFAGLSTEQAMRLALKDVAALHGPVVYRLWDGTGVVKRWAEDPHSQGGFVVQPPLFGQGDEDYDWSFPYGRIYFAGEHTALPHGWVETAVKSALRAAVKINNHVLRVPSPQKQEHASLQKQEHTHAEAREDQDQEVSPGEQQQEETLEGQQSQHEETSPVRHVFVEAIPELRGHVFVETIPQGKGHTHTHKNIMPSHMHGHVIPEEHIHGGHKHVGSGPQRHRHLHRGAGHTPCKGGRSTQSPTQSNLEQAIYNNSPQ
;
A
#
# COMPACT_ATOMS: atom_id res chain seq x y z
N MET A 1 21.13 -41.41 56.17
CA MET A 1 22.07 -41.37 55.03
C MET A 1 21.39 -42.05 53.83
N GLY A 2 20.85 -41.27 52.95
CA GLY A 2 20.18 -41.74 51.74
C GLY A 2 20.45 -40.71 50.61
N ALA A 3 21.39 -41.07 49.76
CA ALA A 3 21.79 -40.24 48.59
C ALA A 3 20.70 -40.34 47.51
N GLY A 4 20.09 -39.22 47.17
CA GLY A 4 19.17 -39.08 46.03
C GLY A 4 19.94 -39.06 44.73
N ARG A 5 19.60 -39.99 43.81
CA ARG A 5 20.06 -39.99 42.43
C ARG A 5 19.25 -38.97 41.60
N ALA A 6 19.93 -38.07 40.90
CA ALA A 6 19.39 -37.20 39.89
C ALA A 6 18.94 -38.00 38.65
N PRO A 7 17.85 -37.57 37.96
CA PRO A 7 17.40 -38.26 36.75
C PRO A 7 18.35 -37.95 35.55
N GLN A 8 18.85 -39.00 34.94
CA GLN A 8 19.63 -38.96 33.69
C GLN A 8 18.69 -38.55 32.53
N ARG A 9 19.11 -37.55 31.74
CA ARG A 9 18.49 -37.23 30.45
C ARG A 9 18.73 -38.35 29.45
N PRO A 10 17.73 -38.77 28.66
CA PRO A 10 17.95 -39.80 27.64
C PRO A 10 18.91 -39.26 26.55
N ALA A 11 19.93 -40.01 26.25
CA ALA A 11 20.87 -39.75 25.17
C ALA A 11 20.14 -39.86 23.81
N CYS A 12 20.19 -38.81 22.99
CA CYS A 12 19.74 -38.87 21.59
C CYS A 12 20.60 -39.87 20.83
N THR A 13 19.98 -40.94 20.34
CA THR A 13 20.65 -41.93 19.49
C THR A 13 20.94 -41.31 18.10
N PRO A 14 22.04 -41.65 17.44
CA PRO A 14 22.41 -41.16 16.10
C PRO A 14 21.31 -41.33 15.04
N HIS A 15 20.42 -42.28 15.21
CA HIS A 15 19.28 -42.50 14.31
C HIS A 15 18.26 -41.35 14.29
N HIS A 16 17.99 -40.70 15.40
CA HIS A 16 17.03 -39.58 15.44
C HIS A 16 17.61 -38.32 14.78
N VAL A 17 18.91 -38.08 14.85
CA VAL A 17 19.58 -36.96 14.20
C VAL A 17 19.61 -37.20 12.66
N LEU A 18 19.86 -38.44 12.21
CA LEU A 18 19.85 -38.75 10.78
C LEU A 18 18.45 -38.63 10.17
N VAL A 19 17.41 -39.08 10.86
CA VAL A 19 16.01 -38.94 10.44
C VAL A 19 15.58 -37.46 10.39
N ALA A 20 16.00 -36.65 11.34
CA ALA A 20 15.71 -35.20 11.33
C ALA A 20 16.44 -34.46 10.18
N ILE A 21 17.68 -34.88 9.87
CA ILE A 21 18.44 -34.37 8.73
C ILE A 21 17.81 -34.79 7.41
N LEU A 22 17.41 -36.07 7.28
CA LEU A 22 16.73 -36.57 6.08
C LEU A 22 15.35 -35.97 5.87
N LEU A 23 14.57 -35.77 6.92
CA LEU A 23 13.29 -35.03 6.87
C LEU A 23 13.49 -33.55 6.52
N GLY A 24 14.54 -32.93 7.05
CA GLY A 24 14.93 -31.56 6.71
C GLY A 24 15.39 -31.42 5.25
N LEU A 25 16.15 -32.40 4.74
CA LEU A 25 16.57 -32.47 3.34
C LEU A 25 15.38 -32.80 2.41
N ALA A 26 14.50 -33.74 2.79
CA ALA A 26 13.28 -34.04 2.04
C ALA A 26 12.30 -32.87 2.00
N ALA A 27 12.14 -32.11 3.09
CA ALA A 27 11.36 -30.89 3.13
C ALA A 27 11.99 -29.79 2.26
N SER A 28 13.33 -29.68 2.23
CA SER A 28 14.03 -28.72 1.36
C SER A 28 14.03 -29.14 -0.11
N LEU A 29 14.04 -30.45 -0.42
CA LEU A 29 13.92 -30.98 -1.77
C LEU A 29 12.48 -30.89 -2.31
N ASN A 30 11.47 -31.18 -1.49
CA ASN A 30 10.07 -30.92 -1.85
C ASN A 30 9.74 -29.45 -2.02
N TRP A 31 10.39 -28.57 -1.26
CA TRP A 31 10.26 -27.12 -1.44
C TRP A 31 10.86 -26.64 -2.78
N LYS A 32 11.99 -27.24 -3.23
CA LYS A 32 12.57 -26.95 -4.55
C LYS A 32 11.80 -27.58 -5.72
N ALA A 33 11.11 -28.69 -5.50
CA ALA A 33 10.30 -29.35 -6.54
C ALA A 33 8.92 -28.74 -6.74
N ALA A 34 8.40 -27.97 -5.78
CA ALA A 34 7.07 -27.36 -5.84
C ALA A 34 7.05 -25.95 -6.47
N SER A 35 8.19 -25.39 -6.85
CA SER A 35 8.27 -24.09 -7.52
C SER A 35 8.95 -24.22 -8.88
N SER A 36 8.23 -24.74 -9.88
CA SER A 36 8.45 -24.24 -11.24
C SER A 36 7.95 -22.80 -11.22
N LEU A 37 8.81 -21.86 -10.77
CA LEU A 37 8.54 -20.44 -10.79
C LEU A 37 8.06 -20.10 -12.19
N ASN A 38 6.89 -19.47 -12.28
CA ASN A 38 6.43 -18.84 -13.50
C ASN A 38 7.63 -18.07 -14.07
N PRO A 39 7.97 -18.15 -15.37
CA PRO A 39 9.09 -17.42 -15.95
C PRO A 39 9.05 -15.91 -15.67
N PHE A 40 7.87 -15.33 -15.44
CA PHE A 40 7.73 -13.95 -15.00
C PHE A 40 8.25 -13.75 -13.57
N ASP A 41 7.93 -14.65 -12.64
CA ASP A 41 8.37 -14.53 -11.23
C ASP A 41 9.89 -14.53 -11.16
N LYS A 42 10.55 -15.43 -11.92
CA LYS A 42 12.01 -15.45 -12.02
C LYS A 42 12.59 -14.14 -12.59
N CYS A 43 11.88 -13.52 -13.52
CA CYS A 43 12.29 -12.25 -14.13
C CYS A 43 12.12 -11.04 -13.20
N MET A 44 11.23 -11.17 -12.24
CA MET A 44 10.88 -10.10 -11.30
C MET A 44 11.50 -10.29 -9.91
N GLU A 45 12.24 -11.37 -9.71
CA GLU A 45 12.93 -11.65 -8.45
C GLU A 45 14.05 -10.64 -8.21
N ASP A 46 14.13 -10.11 -6.99
CA ASP A 46 15.22 -9.23 -6.58
C ASP A 46 16.53 -10.01 -6.49
N PRO A 47 17.61 -9.55 -7.14
CA PRO A 47 18.89 -10.27 -7.13
C PRO A 47 19.52 -10.38 -5.73
N ASP A 48 19.15 -9.50 -4.81
CA ASP A 48 19.64 -9.46 -3.43
C ASP A 48 18.67 -10.09 -2.41
N TYR A 49 17.57 -10.73 -2.87
CA TYR A 49 16.51 -11.25 -1.99
C TYR A 49 17.04 -12.17 -0.89
N GLU A 50 17.88 -13.14 -1.24
CA GLU A 50 18.44 -14.09 -0.28
C GLU A 50 19.43 -13.41 0.70
N GLN A 51 20.12 -12.35 0.27
CA GLN A 51 20.93 -11.53 1.17
C GLN A 51 20.07 -10.78 2.19
N LEU A 52 18.96 -10.19 1.73
CA LEU A 52 18.02 -9.49 2.61
C LEU A 52 17.32 -10.46 3.58
N LEU A 53 17.01 -11.68 3.14
CA LEU A 53 16.48 -12.74 4.00
C LEU A 53 17.48 -13.12 5.10
N LYS A 54 18.79 -13.14 4.81
CA LYS A 54 19.83 -13.33 5.83
C LYS A 54 19.86 -12.17 6.81
N VAL A 55 19.75 -10.93 6.33
CA VAL A 55 19.77 -9.73 7.19
C VAL A 55 18.58 -9.73 8.17
N VAL A 56 17.37 -10.06 7.70
CA VAL A 56 16.19 -10.10 8.58
C VAL A 56 16.26 -11.25 9.59
N THR A 57 17.00 -12.33 9.28
CA THR A 57 17.14 -13.51 10.13
C THR A 57 18.22 -13.35 11.19
N TRP A 58 19.36 -12.82 10.82
CA TRP A 58 20.56 -12.78 11.68
C TRP A 58 21.05 -11.37 12.03
N GLY A 59 20.42 -10.33 11.45
CA GLY A 59 20.84 -8.95 11.61
C GLY A 59 22.01 -8.56 10.71
N LEU A 60 22.51 -7.35 10.92
CA LEU A 60 23.73 -6.82 10.33
C LEU A 60 24.93 -7.11 11.23
N ASN A 61 26.12 -7.16 10.65
CA ASN A 61 27.35 -7.19 11.42
C ASN A 61 27.45 -5.95 12.32
N ARG A 62 27.88 -6.15 13.56
CA ARG A 62 28.05 -5.06 14.51
C ARG A 62 29.11 -4.07 14.00
N THR A 63 28.76 -2.78 14.01
CA THR A 63 29.68 -1.73 13.59
C THR A 63 30.72 -1.40 14.67
N LEU A 64 31.94 -1.14 14.22
CA LEU A 64 33.03 -0.61 15.10
C LEU A 64 32.99 0.92 15.20
N ARG A 65 32.17 1.58 14.36
CA ARG A 65 32.04 3.05 14.30
C ARG A 65 30.57 3.43 14.34
N PRO A 66 29.93 3.45 15.52
CA PRO A 66 28.53 3.84 15.66
C PRO A 66 28.28 5.24 15.10
N GLN A 67 27.23 5.37 14.26
CA GLN A 67 26.76 6.63 13.71
C GLN A 67 25.45 7.04 14.38
N ARG A 68 25.20 8.34 14.48
CA ARG A 68 23.89 8.90 14.81
C ARG A 68 23.05 8.89 13.54
N VAL A 69 22.00 8.07 13.50
CA VAL A 69 21.12 7.93 12.33
C VAL A 69 19.74 8.48 12.67
N ALA A 70 19.31 9.52 11.96
CA ALA A 70 17.93 9.99 12.03
C ALA A 70 17.09 9.25 10.98
N VAL A 71 16.03 8.56 11.42
CA VAL A 71 15.07 7.89 10.54
C VAL A 71 13.79 8.72 10.51
N VAL A 72 13.40 9.19 9.34
CA VAL A 72 12.20 10.01 9.13
C VAL A 72 11.04 9.13 8.64
N GLY A 73 10.07 8.93 9.50
CA GLY A 73 8.91 8.06 9.33
C GLY A 73 8.98 6.81 10.22
N ALA A 74 7.94 6.60 11.04
CA ALA A 74 7.74 5.39 11.85
C ALA A 74 6.75 4.40 11.21
N GLY A 75 6.72 4.36 9.88
CA GLY A 75 6.12 3.27 9.11
C GLY A 75 6.96 2.00 9.19
N ILE A 76 6.48 0.92 8.57
CA ILE A 76 7.17 -0.37 8.63
C ILE A 76 8.61 -0.32 8.10
N ALA A 77 8.88 0.49 7.07
CA ALA A 77 10.23 0.65 6.55
C ALA A 77 11.15 1.31 7.58
N GLY A 78 10.72 2.43 8.19
CA GLY A 78 11.52 3.15 9.18
C GLY A 78 11.79 2.32 10.42
N LEU A 79 10.77 1.66 10.97
CA LEU A 79 10.91 0.81 12.16
C LEU A 79 11.81 -0.41 11.89
N THR A 80 11.70 -1.05 10.71
CA THR A 80 12.58 -2.17 10.33
C THR A 80 14.04 -1.72 10.21
N ALA A 81 14.30 -0.60 9.52
CA ALA A 81 15.65 -0.06 9.42
C ALA A 81 16.21 0.34 10.78
N ALA A 82 15.41 1.02 11.61
CA ALA A 82 15.80 1.42 12.95
C ALA A 82 16.20 0.21 13.80
N LYS A 83 15.43 -0.89 13.73
CA LYS A 83 15.72 -2.15 14.43
C LYS A 83 17.10 -2.71 14.03
N VAL A 84 17.30 -2.99 12.74
CA VAL A 84 18.54 -3.65 12.30
C VAL A 84 19.77 -2.77 12.45
N LEU A 85 19.63 -1.43 12.35
CA LEU A 85 20.70 -0.48 12.60
C LEU A 85 21.04 -0.34 14.09
N SER A 86 20.03 -0.31 14.96
CA SER A 86 20.24 -0.29 16.43
C SER A 86 20.93 -1.56 16.90
N ASP A 87 20.51 -2.73 16.39
CA ASP A 87 21.14 -4.02 16.72
C ASP A 87 22.59 -4.09 16.24
N ALA A 88 22.90 -3.43 15.10
CA ALA A 88 24.27 -3.29 14.62
C ALA A 88 25.13 -2.29 15.43
N GLY A 89 24.54 -1.58 16.39
CA GLY A 89 25.25 -0.67 17.31
C GLY A 89 25.22 0.80 16.93
N HIS A 90 24.43 1.20 15.91
CA HIS A 90 24.19 2.61 15.61
C HIS A 90 23.27 3.28 16.63
N LYS A 91 23.41 4.61 16.81
CA LYS A 91 22.51 5.43 17.64
C LYS A 91 21.37 5.95 16.78
N VAL A 92 20.21 5.30 16.85
CA VAL A 92 19.07 5.60 15.98
C VAL A 92 18.03 6.43 16.71
N THR A 93 17.54 7.49 16.06
CA THR A 93 16.38 8.28 16.48
C THR A 93 15.36 8.26 15.36
N VAL A 94 14.12 7.86 15.66
CA VAL A 94 13.02 7.83 14.70
C VAL A 94 12.13 9.05 14.91
N LEU A 95 11.77 9.74 13.83
CA LEU A 95 10.90 10.91 13.79
C LEU A 95 9.62 10.58 13.02
N GLU A 96 8.47 10.72 13.67
CA GLU A 96 7.15 10.47 13.06
C GLU A 96 6.28 11.70 13.13
N ALA A 97 5.68 12.07 12.02
CA ALA A 97 4.82 13.24 11.93
C ALA A 97 3.45 13.05 12.60
N ASP A 98 2.94 11.82 12.57
CA ASP A 98 1.67 11.43 13.19
C ASP A 98 1.81 11.23 14.71
N ASN A 99 0.70 11.16 15.42
CA ASN A 99 0.62 10.79 16.84
C ASN A 99 0.67 9.26 17.06
N ARG A 100 0.81 8.48 16.00
CA ARG A 100 0.87 7.01 15.99
C ARG A 100 1.99 6.51 15.07
N ILE A 101 2.41 5.27 15.30
CA ILE A 101 3.31 4.53 14.43
C ILE A 101 2.54 3.68 13.42
N GLY A 102 3.26 3.06 12.46
CA GLY A 102 2.76 2.05 11.52
C GLY A 102 2.43 2.60 10.13
N GLY A 103 2.22 3.92 9.99
CA GLY A 103 1.89 4.52 8.69
C GLY A 103 0.65 3.88 8.07
N ARG A 104 0.79 3.22 6.90
CA ARG A 104 -0.29 2.52 6.16
C ARG A 104 -0.65 1.14 6.72
N ILE A 105 -0.08 0.72 7.83
CA ILE A 105 -0.57 -0.37 8.68
C ILE A 105 -1.44 0.28 9.75
N LEU A 106 -2.74 0.02 9.70
CA LEU A 106 -3.72 0.62 10.60
C LEU A 106 -4.86 -0.37 10.86
N THR A 107 -4.94 -0.87 12.08
CA THR A 107 -5.99 -1.78 12.53
C THR A 107 -7.02 -1.01 13.35
N PHE A 108 -8.27 -1.02 12.90
CA PHE A 108 -9.43 -0.57 13.70
C PHE A 108 -9.80 -1.65 14.71
N ARG A 109 -10.15 -1.22 15.92
CA ARG A 109 -10.65 -2.10 16.98
C ARG A 109 -11.97 -1.56 17.46
N ASP A 110 -13.03 -2.33 17.30
CA ASP A 110 -14.33 -1.96 17.84
C ASP A 110 -14.30 -2.10 19.37
N GLY A 111 -14.58 -1.00 20.06
CA GLY A 111 -14.53 -0.95 21.53
C GLY A 111 -15.64 -1.74 22.22
N LYS A 112 -16.73 -2.11 21.52
CA LYS A 112 -17.86 -2.85 22.06
C LYS A 112 -17.72 -4.36 21.90
N THR A 113 -17.34 -4.80 20.71
CA THR A 113 -17.28 -6.22 20.36
C THR A 113 -15.87 -6.78 20.39
N GLY A 114 -14.84 -5.92 20.38
CA GLY A 114 -13.45 -6.30 20.22
C GLY A 114 -13.07 -6.76 18.81
N TRP A 115 -13.99 -6.68 17.85
CA TRP A 115 -13.71 -7.05 16.47
C TRP A 115 -12.70 -6.11 15.83
N ILE A 116 -11.93 -6.62 14.90
CA ILE A 116 -10.86 -5.87 14.23
C ILE A 116 -11.13 -5.74 12.74
N GLY A 117 -10.82 -4.55 12.19
CA GLY A 117 -10.86 -4.26 10.76
C GLY A 117 -9.53 -3.68 10.29
N GLU A 118 -8.97 -4.25 9.23
CA GLU A 118 -7.70 -3.79 8.67
C GLU A 118 -7.94 -2.66 7.67
N LEU A 119 -7.74 -1.43 8.11
CA LEU A 119 -7.94 -0.23 7.28
C LEU A 119 -6.82 -0.02 6.25
N GLY A 120 -5.67 -0.65 6.45
CA GLY A 120 -4.52 -0.67 5.54
C GLY A 120 -4.18 -2.06 5.05
N ALA A 121 -2.92 -2.49 5.26
CA ALA A 121 -2.47 -3.84 4.94
C ALA A 121 -3.31 -4.90 5.66
N MET A 122 -3.71 -5.97 4.97
CA MET A 122 -4.59 -7.00 5.55
C MET A 122 -4.12 -8.44 5.31
N ARG A 123 -3.22 -8.68 4.36
CA ARG A 123 -2.73 -10.03 3.99
C ARG A 123 -1.32 -9.98 3.43
N MET A 124 -0.62 -11.12 3.49
CA MET A 124 0.70 -11.31 2.88
C MET A 124 0.74 -12.63 2.10
N PRO A 125 1.19 -12.64 0.84
CA PRO A 125 1.39 -13.87 0.07
C PRO A 125 2.44 -14.76 0.71
N SER A 126 2.34 -16.08 0.50
CA SER A 126 3.33 -17.05 1.00
C SER A 126 4.74 -16.84 0.41
N SER A 127 4.85 -16.18 -0.75
CA SER A 127 6.11 -15.80 -1.38
C SER A 127 6.87 -14.70 -0.64
N HIS A 128 6.21 -13.95 0.23
CA HIS A 128 6.82 -12.88 1.04
C HIS A 128 7.61 -13.44 2.23
N ARG A 129 8.69 -14.17 1.94
CA ARG A 129 9.50 -14.91 2.93
C ARG A 129 10.19 -14.00 3.95
N ILE A 130 10.63 -12.82 3.53
CA ILE A 130 11.28 -11.83 4.39
C ILE A 130 10.30 -11.33 5.44
N LEU A 131 9.07 -10.98 5.03
CA LEU A 131 8.03 -10.49 5.95
C LEU A 131 7.58 -11.60 6.92
N HIS A 132 7.40 -12.84 6.42
CA HIS A 132 7.10 -13.99 7.28
C HIS A 132 8.21 -14.23 8.31
N MET A 133 9.48 -14.11 7.91
CA MET A 133 10.61 -14.26 8.82
C MET A 133 10.63 -13.13 9.86
N LEU A 134 10.39 -11.88 9.45
CA LEU A 134 10.31 -10.74 10.36
C LEU A 134 9.19 -10.94 11.41
N CYS A 135 8.00 -11.34 10.98
CA CYS A 135 6.90 -11.63 11.90
C CYS A 135 7.27 -12.72 12.92
N ARG A 136 7.89 -13.82 12.47
CA ARG A 136 8.33 -14.92 13.33
C ARG A 136 9.41 -14.48 14.31
N SER A 137 10.41 -13.71 13.86
CA SER A 137 11.50 -13.22 14.74
C SER A 137 10.98 -12.30 15.85
N LEU A 138 9.85 -11.65 15.62
CA LEU A 138 9.15 -10.79 16.58
C LEU A 138 8.09 -11.54 17.42
N GLY A 139 8.00 -12.88 17.30
CA GLY A 139 7.05 -13.70 18.06
C GLY A 139 5.59 -13.53 17.65
N LEU A 140 5.31 -13.03 16.43
CA LEU A 140 3.95 -12.83 15.95
C LEU A 140 3.36 -14.12 15.37
N ASN A 141 2.15 -14.45 15.81
CA ASN A 141 1.40 -15.59 15.30
C ASN A 141 0.75 -15.27 13.96
N LEU A 142 0.94 -16.15 12.98
CA LEU A 142 0.34 -16.05 11.66
C LEU A 142 -0.73 -17.11 11.48
N THR A 143 -1.80 -16.75 10.81
CA THR A 143 -2.86 -17.69 10.40
C THR A 143 -3.19 -17.50 8.91
N ARG A 144 -3.93 -18.46 8.35
CA ARG A 144 -4.39 -18.38 6.97
C ARG A 144 -5.34 -17.18 6.80
N PHE A 145 -5.18 -16.47 5.71
CA PHE A 145 -6.17 -15.52 5.20
C PHE A 145 -6.91 -16.19 4.03
N THR A 146 -8.23 -16.32 4.14
CA THR A 146 -9.07 -16.89 3.07
C THR A 146 -9.25 -15.83 1.99
N GLN A 147 -8.55 -15.99 0.87
CA GLN A 147 -8.62 -15.07 -0.27
C GLN A 147 -9.82 -15.36 -1.16
N TYR A 148 -10.12 -16.62 -1.39
CA TYR A 148 -11.16 -17.09 -2.28
C TYR A 148 -12.07 -18.10 -1.58
N ASP A 149 -13.37 -17.97 -1.80
CA ASP A 149 -14.41 -18.92 -1.43
C ASP A 149 -15.35 -19.04 -2.62
N GLU A 150 -15.56 -20.25 -3.10
CA GLU A 150 -16.38 -20.51 -4.29
C GLU A 150 -17.86 -20.19 -4.09
N ASN A 151 -18.32 -20.11 -2.83
CA ASN A 151 -19.68 -19.76 -2.46
C ASN A 151 -19.94 -18.24 -2.44
N THR A 152 -18.92 -17.40 -2.58
CA THR A 152 -19.12 -15.96 -2.70
C THR A 152 -19.75 -15.59 -4.04
N TRP A 153 -20.20 -14.35 -4.15
CA TRP A 153 -20.99 -13.88 -5.29
C TRP A 153 -20.16 -13.02 -6.25
N THR A 154 -20.49 -13.09 -7.49
CA THR A 154 -20.20 -12.06 -8.50
C THR A 154 -21.53 -11.53 -9.04
N GLU A 155 -21.76 -10.23 -8.92
CA GLU A 155 -22.91 -9.51 -9.44
C GLU A 155 -22.43 -8.44 -10.42
N VAL A 156 -22.72 -8.62 -11.69
CA VAL A 156 -22.29 -7.75 -12.79
C VAL A 156 -23.36 -7.76 -13.88
N ASN A 157 -23.63 -6.62 -14.49
CA ASN A 157 -24.67 -6.47 -15.52
C ASN A 157 -26.06 -6.93 -15.04
N ASP A 158 -26.39 -6.64 -13.78
CA ASP A 158 -27.62 -7.10 -13.11
C ASP A 158 -27.78 -8.64 -13.02
N VAL A 159 -26.68 -9.38 -13.24
CA VAL A 159 -26.63 -10.84 -13.12
C VAL A 159 -25.79 -11.24 -11.91
N ARG A 160 -26.42 -11.95 -10.97
CA ARG A 160 -25.77 -12.46 -9.75
C ARG A 160 -25.55 -13.96 -9.85
N LEU A 161 -24.28 -14.38 -9.79
CA LEU A 161 -23.87 -15.79 -9.86
C LEU A 161 -22.90 -16.13 -8.73
N ARG A 162 -22.91 -17.37 -8.27
CA ARG A 162 -21.87 -17.91 -7.38
C ARG A 162 -20.53 -18.01 -8.13
N ASN A 163 -19.43 -17.77 -7.43
CA ASN A 163 -18.09 -17.78 -8.05
C ASN A 163 -17.77 -19.13 -8.71
N TYR A 164 -18.20 -20.27 -8.16
CA TYR A 164 -18.03 -21.59 -8.81
C TYR A 164 -18.72 -21.69 -10.18
N VAL A 165 -19.78 -20.90 -10.43
CA VAL A 165 -20.42 -20.80 -11.75
C VAL A 165 -19.61 -19.91 -12.67
N VAL A 166 -19.16 -18.76 -12.18
CA VAL A 166 -18.37 -17.78 -12.95
C VAL A 166 -17.05 -18.40 -13.42
N GLU A 167 -16.39 -19.20 -12.59
CA GLU A 167 -15.18 -19.93 -12.94
C GLU A 167 -15.36 -20.86 -14.15
N LYS A 168 -16.55 -21.38 -14.36
CA LYS A 168 -16.83 -22.35 -15.44
C LYS A 168 -17.51 -21.72 -16.65
N MET A 169 -18.34 -20.72 -16.42
CA MET A 169 -19.25 -20.13 -17.42
C MET A 169 -19.36 -18.61 -17.23
N PRO A 170 -18.26 -17.84 -17.37
CA PRO A 170 -18.29 -16.39 -17.15
C PRO A 170 -19.19 -15.64 -18.14
N GLU A 171 -19.44 -16.21 -19.33
CA GLU A 171 -20.39 -15.66 -20.31
C GLU A 171 -21.81 -15.51 -19.78
N LYS A 172 -22.19 -16.25 -18.72
CA LYS A 172 -23.50 -16.10 -18.06
C LYS A 172 -23.68 -14.76 -17.35
N LEU A 173 -22.59 -14.00 -17.13
CA LEU A 173 -22.63 -12.63 -16.63
C LEU A 173 -23.02 -11.61 -17.73
N GLY A 174 -23.43 -12.05 -18.93
CA GLY A 174 -23.90 -11.18 -19.99
C GLY A 174 -22.82 -10.63 -20.91
N TYR A 175 -21.56 -11.09 -20.81
CA TYR A 175 -20.49 -10.69 -21.73
C TYR A 175 -20.57 -11.47 -23.04
N ASP A 176 -20.52 -10.75 -24.18
CA ASP A 176 -20.44 -11.37 -25.52
C ASP A 176 -19.01 -11.81 -25.83
N LEU A 177 -18.59 -12.88 -25.17
CA LEU A 177 -17.28 -13.49 -25.34
C LEU A 177 -17.15 -14.17 -26.68
N SER A 178 -16.00 -14.09 -27.31
CA SER A 178 -15.68 -14.83 -28.54
C SER A 178 -15.65 -16.35 -28.29
N HIS A 179 -15.74 -17.13 -29.35
CA HIS A 179 -15.64 -18.60 -29.29
C HIS A 179 -14.36 -19.08 -28.58
N ARG A 180 -13.27 -18.33 -28.65
CA ARG A 180 -12.00 -18.67 -27.99
C ARG A 180 -12.02 -18.43 -26.49
N GLU A 181 -12.89 -17.56 -26.02
CA GLU A 181 -12.95 -17.07 -24.64
C GLU A 181 -14.07 -17.76 -23.83
N ARG A 182 -15.16 -18.15 -24.50
CA ARG A 182 -16.30 -18.84 -23.86
C ARG A 182 -15.87 -20.14 -23.20
N GLY A 183 -16.48 -20.46 -22.05
CA GLY A 183 -16.23 -21.66 -21.27
C GLY A 183 -14.84 -21.71 -20.63
N ARG A 184 -14.13 -20.59 -20.55
CA ARG A 184 -12.86 -20.48 -19.85
C ARG A 184 -13.03 -19.63 -18.61
N SER A 185 -12.30 -19.97 -17.54
CA SER A 185 -12.28 -19.12 -16.35
C SER A 185 -11.70 -17.74 -16.67
N PRO A 186 -12.03 -16.69 -15.90
CA PRO A 186 -11.42 -15.37 -16.07
C PRO A 186 -9.89 -15.42 -16.00
N GLU A 187 -9.33 -16.23 -15.11
CA GLU A 187 -7.89 -16.47 -15.00
C GLU A 187 -7.31 -17.10 -16.27
N ASP A 188 -7.98 -18.10 -16.88
CA ASP A 188 -7.52 -18.73 -18.12
C ASP A 188 -7.58 -17.77 -19.31
N ILE A 189 -8.59 -16.90 -19.36
CA ILE A 189 -8.70 -15.82 -20.37
C ILE A 189 -7.52 -14.85 -20.21
N TYR A 190 -7.20 -14.43 -18.98
CA TYR A 190 -6.05 -13.59 -18.72
C TYR A 190 -4.74 -14.29 -19.11
N GLN A 191 -4.60 -15.56 -18.78
CA GLN A 191 -3.42 -16.37 -19.14
C GLN A 191 -3.23 -16.51 -20.65
N MET A 192 -4.31 -16.49 -21.45
CA MET A 192 -4.20 -16.48 -22.93
C MET A 192 -3.42 -15.26 -23.41
N ALA A 193 -3.70 -14.07 -22.87
CA ALA A 193 -2.95 -12.86 -23.17
C ALA A 193 -1.51 -12.93 -22.66
N LEU A 194 -1.28 -13.48 -21.46
CA LEU A 194 0.06 -13.62 -20.88
C LEU A 194 0.95 -14.61 -21.66
N ASN A 195 0.38 -15.60 -22.36
CA ASN A 195 1.15 -16.54 -23.18
C ASN A 195 1.95 -15.86 -24.29
N LYS A 196 1.47 -14.73 -24.83
CA LYS A 196 2.24 -13.91 -25.79
C LYS A 196 3.41 -13.23 -25.08
N ALA A 197 3.18 -12.66 -23.91
CA ALA A 197 4.23 -12.04 -23.10
C ALA A 197 5.32 -13.05 -22.70
N LEU A 198 4.94 -14.30 -22.40
CA LEU A 198 5.90 -15.38 -22.14
C LEU A 198 6.79 -15.69 -23.34
N LYS A 199 6.25 -15.64 -24.57
CA LYS A 199 7.05 -15.80 -25.80
C LYS A 199 8.05 -14.65 -25.95
N ASP A 200 7.60 -13.41 -25.71
CA ASP A 200 8.47 -12.23 -25.77
C ASP A 200 9.57 -12.31 -24.69
N LEU A 201 9.21 -12.74 -23.48
CA LEU A 201 10.17 -12.92 -22.39
C LEU A 201 11.27 -13.93 -22.74
N LYS A 202 10.90 -15.07 -23.36
CA LYS A 202 11.84 -16.08 -23.83
C LYS A 202 12.74 -15.58 -24.97
N ALA A 203 12.18 -14.80 -25.89
CA ALA A 203 12.90 -14.30 -27.05
C ALA A 203 13.84 -13.12 -26.72
N LEU A 204 13.42 -12.20 -25.85
CA LEU A 204 14.12 -10.94 -25.58
C LEU A 204 14.97 -10.98 -24.30
N GLY A 205 14.70 -11.92 -23.40
CA GLY A 205 15.23 -11.94 -22.04
C GLY A 205 14.55 -10.89 -21.14
N CYS A 206 14.74 -11.03 -19.83
CA CYS A 206 14.02 -10.25 -18.80
C CYS A 206 14.11 -8.73 -18.98
N LYS A 207 15.32 -8.18 -19.06
CA LYS A 207 15.52 -6.70 -19.11
C LYS A 207 14.83 -6.06 -20.33
N LYS A 208 15.01 -6.66 -21.52
CA LYS A 208 14.42 -6.13 -22.77
C LYS A 208 12.90 -6.33 -22.80
N ALA A 209 12.40 -7.48 -22.34
CA ALA A 209 10.97 -7.76 -22.29
C ALA A 209 10.25 -6.81 -21.34
N MET A 210 10.75 -6.62 -20.11
CA MET A 210 10.16 -5.70 -19.14
C MET A 210 10.21 -4.24 -19.64
N LYS A 211 11.28 -3.82 -20.36
CA LYS A 211 11.33 -2.50 -21.00
C LYS A 211 10.28 -2.36 -22.11
N LYS A 212 10.03 -3.43 -22.89
CA LYS A 212 8.93 -3.48 -23.88
C LYS A 212 7.58 -3.32 -23.19
N PHE A 213 7.31 -4.13 -22.18
CA PHE A 213 6.04 -4.15 -21.44
C PHE A 213 5.75 -2.83 -20.74
N ASN A 214 6.76 -2.11 -20.30
CA ASN A 214 6.60 -0.79 -19.67
C ASN A 214 6.17 0.32 -20.63
N ARG A 215 6.13 0.09 -21.95
CA ARG A 215 5.72 1.08 -22.95
C ARG A 215 4.21 1.12 -23.19
N HIS A 216 3.50 0.07 -22.78
CA HIS A 216 2.07 -0.10 -23.01
C HIS A 216 1.33 -0.12 -21.67
N THR A 217 0.11 0.36 -21.67
CA THR A 217 -0.84 0.09 -20.58
C THR A 217 -1.26 -1.38 -20.60
N LEU A 218 -1.78 -1.87 -19.48
CA LEU A 218 -2.39 -3.21 -19.45
C LEU A 218 -3.52 -3.30 -20.49
N LEU A 219 -4.37 -2.27 -20.58
CA LEU A 219 -5.50 -2.25 -21.52
C LEU A 219 -5.05 -2.38 -22.97
N GLU A 220 -4.07 -1.56 -23.40
CA GLU A 220 -3.52 -1.63 -24.75
C GLU A 220 -2.89 -2.99 -25.05
N TYR A 221 -2.18 -3.56 -24.06
CA TYR A 221 -1.58 -4.89 -24.22
C TYR A 221 -2.62 -5.99 -24.39
N LEU A 222 -3.67 -6.01 -23.55
CA LEU A 222 -4.72 -7.03 -23.59
C LEU A 222 -5.48 -7.01 -24.92
N LEU A 223 -5.86 -5.83 -25.42
CA LEU A 223 -6.59 -5.67 -26.67
C LEU A 223 -5.69 -5.88 -27.91
N GLY A 224 -4.47 -5.38 -27.87
CA GLY A 224 -3.52 -5.46 -28.98
C GLY A 224 -2.78 -6.80 -29.02
N GLU A 225 -1.63 -6.89 -28.36
CA GLU A 225 -0.77 -8.09 -28.41
C GLU A 225 -1.41 -9.31 -27.74
N GLY A 226 -2.19 -9.11 -26.67
CA GLY A 226 -2.94 -10.16 -25.98
C GLY A 226 -4.09 -10.73 -26.80
N ASN A 227 -4.57 -9.94 -27.78
CA ASN A 227 -5.65 -10.30 -28.71
C ASN A 227 -6.90 -10.81 -28.01
N LEU A 228 -7.30 -10.17 -26.91
CA LEU A 228 -8.58 -10.40 -26.24
C LEU A 228 -9.65 -9.48 -26.84
N THR A 229 -10.89 -9.93 -26.78
CA THR A 229 -12.03 -9.08 -27.15
C THR A 229 -12.28 -8.03 -26.07
N ARG A 230 -12.94 -6.92 -26.44
CA ARG A 230 -13.33 -5.90 -25.47
C ARG A 230 -14.23 -6.43 -24.35
N PRO A 231 -15.25 -7.28 -24.63
CA PRO A 231 -16.05 -7.93 -23.58
C PRO A 231 -15.20 -8.80 -22.63
N ALA A 232 -14.20 -9.53 -23.14
CA ALA A 232 -13.30 -10.29 -22.28
C ALA A 232 -12.45 -9.39 -21.38
N VAL A 233 -11.95 -8.28 -21.91
CA VAL A 233 -11.19 -7.30 -21.10
C VAL A 233 -12.08 -6.69 -20.01
N GLN A 234 -13.35 -6.36 -20.35
CA GLN A 234 -14.32 -5.84 -19.38
C GLN A 234 -14.60 -6.88 -18.28
N LEU A 235 -14.83 -8.14 -18.65
CA LEU A 235 -14.95 -9.24 -17.70
C LEU A 235 -13.76 -9.33 -16.73
N LEU A 236 -12.53 -9.23 -17.24
CA LEU A 236 -11.32 -9.25 -16.40
C LEU A 236 -11.27 -8.04 -15.45
N GLY A 237 -11.73 -6.87 -15.91
CA GLY A 237 -11.88 -5.68 -15.08
C GLY A 237 -12.80 -5.94 -13.89
N ASP A 238 -14.02 -6.38 -14.19
CA ASP A 238 -15.12 -6.50 -13.20
C ASP A 238 -14.91 -7.68 -12.24
N VAL A 239 -14.49 -8.84 -12.75
CA VAL A 239 -14.39 -10.08 -11.94
C VAL A 239 -13.05 -10.24 -11.26
N MET A 240 -11.95 -9.81 -11.90
CA MET A 240 -10.59 -9.92 -11.35
C MET A 240 -10.05 -8.59 -10.81
N SER A 241 -10.87 -7.56 -10.72
CA SER A 241 -10.47 -6.20 -10.31
C SER A 241 -9.25 -5.68 -11.07
N LYS A 242 -9.21 -5.95 -12.39
CA LYS A 242 -8.12 -5.49 -13.27
C LYS A 242 -8.34 -4.06 -13.77
N GLU A 243 -9.53 -3.49 -13.59
CA GLU A 243 -9.84 -2.11 -14.00
C GLU A 243 -8.86 -1.10 -13.40
N GLY A 244 -8.49 -1.25 -12.14
CA GLY A 244 -7.52 -0.37 -11.50
C GLY A 244 -6.12 -0.44 -12.09
N PHE A 245 -5.81 -1.48 -12.90
CA PHE A 245 -4.52 -1.64 -13.60
C PHE A 245 -4.59 -1.23 -15.08
N PHE A 246 -5.76 -1.00 -15.65
CA PHE A 246 -5.91 -0.80 -17.09
C PHE A 246 -5.04 0.32 -17.65
N TYR A 247 -4.86 1.40 -16.91
CA TYR A 247 -4.05 2.55 -17.33
C TYR A 247 -2.63 2.54 -16.76
N LEU A 248 -2.27 1.51 -16.00
CA LEU A 248 -0.91 1.31 -15.52
C LEU A 248 -0.08 0.55 -16.56
N SER A 249 1.25 0.62 -16.43
CA SER A 249 2.11 -0.13 -17.34
C SER A 249 1.85 -1.63 -17.23
N PHE A 250 1.91 -2.32 -18.35
CA PHE A 250 1.74 -3.78 -18.36
C PHE A 250 2.81 -4.48 -17.50
N ALA A 251 4.02 -3.92 -17.44
CA ALA A 251 5.06 -4.41 -16.52
C ALA A 251 4.65 -4.32 -15.05
N GLU A 252 4.00 -3.23 -14.64
CA GLU A 252 3.47 -3.06 -13.29
C GLU A 252 2.33 -4.04 -12.99
N ALA A 253 1.40 -4.20 -13.94
CA ALA A 253 0.31 -5.16 -13.83
C ALA A 253 0.79 -6.62 -13.69
N LEU A 254 1.87 -7.00 -14.39
CA LEU A 254 2.50 -8.32 -14.25
C LEU A 254 3.11 -8.51 -12.85
N ARG A 255 3.81 -7.49 -12.32
CA ARG A 255 4.38 -7.54 -10.97
C ARG A 255 3.29 -7.67 -9.91
N ALA A 256 2.20 -6.90 -10.07
CA ALA A 256 1.05 -7.00 -9.16
C ALA A 256 0.40 -8.39 -9.24
N HIS A 257 0.22 -8.95 -10.43
CA HIS A 257 -0.39 -10.27 -10.62
C HIS A 257 0.39 -11.39 -9.95
N SER A 258 1.72 -11.34 -9.93
CA SER A 258 2.56 -12.36 -9.26
C SER A 258 2.33 -12.44 -7.74
N CYS A 259 1.78 -11.38 -7.15
CA CYS A 259 1.50 -11.30 -5.71
C CYS A 259 0.00 -11.20 -5.38
N LEU A 260 -0.86 -11.03 -6.40
CA LEU A 260 -2.29 -10.76 -6.24
C LEU A 260 -3.10 -11.67 -7.19
N SER A 261 -3.36 -12.89 -6.75
CA SER A 261 -4.21 -13.87 -7.43
C SER A 261 -4.97 -14.69 -6.40
N ASP A 262 -6.20 -15.10 -6.72
CA ASP A 262 -7.03 -15.94 -5.86
C ASP A 262 -6.48 -17.37 -5.69
N ARG A 263 -5.58 -17.77 -6.58
CA ARG A 263 -4.88 -19.07 -6.51
C ARG A 263 -3.70 -19.07 -5.54
N LEU A 264 -3.28 -17.91 -5.03
CA LEU A 264 -2.17 -17.81 -4.07
C LEU A 264 -2.64 -18.11 -2.63
N ARG A 265 -1.69 -18.54 -1.82
CA ARG A 265 -1.91 -18.69 -0.38
C ARG A 265 -1.50 -17.41 0.34
N TYR A 266 -2.35 -16.94 1.24
CA TYR A 266 -2.10 -15.75 2.03
C TYR A 266 -2.13 -16.06 3.51
N SER A 267 -1.37 -15.28 4.26
CA SER A 267 -1.36 -15.25 5.72
C SER A 267 -1.76 -13.87 6.23
N ARG A 268 -2.23 -13.83 7.47
CA ARG A 268 -2.47 -12.60 8.24
C ARG A 268 -1.92 -12.74 9.65
N ILE A 269 -1.75 -11.63 10.34
CA ILE A 269 -1.29 -11.60 11.73
C ILE A 269 -2.52 -11.79 12.63
N VAL A 270 -2.44 -12.78 13.53
CA VAL A 270 -3.48 -13.01 14.55
C VAL A 270 -3.52 -11.83 15.49
N GLY A 271 -4.71 -11.28 15.73
CA GLY A 271 -4.90 -10.12 16.60
C GLY A 271 -4.65 -8.76 15.96
N GLY A 272 -4.31 -8.70 14.64
CA GLY A 272 -4.23 -7.47 13.87
C GLY A 272 -2.82 -7.10 13.40
N TRP A 273 -2.76 -6.42 12.26
CA TRP A 273 -1.50 -6.02 11.62
C TRP A 273 -0.72 -4.97 12.41
N ASP A 274 -1.39 -4.15 13.22
CA ASP A 274 -0.73 -3.14 14.07
C ASP A 274 0.19 -3.74 15.13
N LEU A 275 0.09 -5.04 15.41
CA LEU A 275 1.01 -5.76 16.27
C LEU A 275 2.44 -5.78 15.71
N LEU A 276 2.60 -5.77 14.37
CA LEU A 276 3.92 -5.77 13.75
C LEU A 276 4.72 -4.47 14.03
N PRO A 277 4.22 -3.26 13.73
CA PRO A 277 4.91 -2.04 14.11
C PRO A 277 5.06 -1.87 15.64
N ARG A 278 4.11 -2.36 16.45
CA ARG A 278 4.24 -2.34 17.91
C ARG A 278 5.36 -3.24 18.42
N ALA A 279 5.48 -4.45 17.88
CA ALA A 279 6.55 -5.38 18.22
C ALA A 279 7.93 -4.82 17.82
N LEU A 280 8.03 -4.20 16.64
CA LEU A 280 9.24 -3.48 16.23
C LEU A 280 9.57 -2.36 17.19
N LEU A 281 8.61 -1.49 17.53
CA LEU A 281 8.81 -0.41 18.50
C LEU A 281 9.34 -0.93 19.83
N SER A 282 8.73 -1.99 20.38
CA SER A 282 9.15 -2.60 21.65
C SER A 282 10.56 -3.19 21.61
N SER A 283 11.07 -3.49 20.41
CA SER A 283 12.43 -4.03 20.20
C SER A 283 13.50 -2.95 19.99
N LEU A 284 13.11 -1.67 19.89
CA LEU A 284 14.05 -0.56 19.70
C LEU A 284 14.68 -0.12 21.01
N SER A 285 15.99 0.15 20.98
CA SER A 285 16.72 0.76 22.09
C SER A 285 16.78 2.29 22.02
N GLY A 286 16.52 2.86 20.84
CA GLY A 286 16.54 4.30 20.58
C GLY A 286 15.16 4.96 20.67
N PRO A 287 15.10 6.30 20.78
CA PRO A 287 13.86 7.03 20.90
C PRO A 287 13.06 7.07 19.58
N VAL A 288 11.73 6.99 19.72
CA VAL A 288 10.77 7.29 18.64
C VAL A 288 9.97 8.51 19.07
N LEU A 289 10.10 9.60 18.32
CA LEU A 289 9.45 10.87 18.58
C LEU A 289 8.24 11.01 17.68
N LEU A 290 7.05 10.99 18.27
CA LEU A 290 5.77 11.24 17.60
C LEU A 290 5.48 12.75 17.56
N ASN A 291 4.54 13.17 16.71
CA ASN A 291 4.23 14.58 16.48
C ASN A 291 5.50 15.41 16.16
N ALA A 292 6.42 14.80 15.40
CA ALA A 292 7.72 15.37 15.04
C ALA A 292 7.85 15.49 13.49
N PRO A 293 7.04 16.33 12.84
CA PRO A 293 7.07 16.51 11.40
C PRO A 293 8.38 17.18 10.98
N VAL A 294 9.13 16.49 10.12
CA VAL A 294 10.34 17.01 9.51
C VAL A 294 9.96 17.93 8.34
N VAL A 295 10.44 19.17 8.38
CA VAL A 295 10.10 20.20 7.38
C VAL A 295 11.30 20.63 6.53
N ALA A 296 12.54 20.47 7.05
CA ALA A 296 13.73 20.75 6.26
C ALA A 296 14.91 19.86 6.69
N ILE A 297 15.82 19.63 5.76
CA ILE A 297 17.06 18.87 5.96
C ILE A 297 18.22 19.67 5.38
N THR A 298 19.19 20.04 6.22
CA THR A 298 20.40 20.75 5.81
C THR A 298 21.58 19.80 5.92
N GLN A 299 22.21 19.47 4.80
CA GLN A 299 23.33 18.57 4.74
C GLN A 299 24.65 19.36 4.80
N GLY A 300 25.44 19.14 5.84
CA GLY A 300 26.79 19.62 5.96
C GLY A 300 27.85 18.62 5.45
N ALA A 301 29.12 19.00 5.56
CA ALA A 301 30.22 18.13 5.17
C ALA A 301 30.35 16.89 6.07
N HIS A 302 30.09 17.03 7.37
CA HIS A 302 30.30 15.97 8.37
C HIS A 302 29.01 15.49 9.04
N ASP A 303 27.91 16.23 8.95
CA ASP A 303 26.63 15.99 9.63
C ASP A 303 25.44 16.40 8.78
N VAL A 304 24.26 16.16 9.31
CA VAL A 304 22.99 16.57 8.73
C VAL A 304 22.12 17.15 9.85
N LEU A 305 21.58 18.33 9.61
CA LEU A 305 20.62 18.97 10.50
C LEU A 305 19.20 18.66 10.03
N VAL A 306 18.42 18.00 10.87
CA VAL A 306 17.03 17.66 10.62
C VAL A 306 16.14 18.64 11.40
N HIS A 307 15.38 19.46 10.67
CA HIS A 307 14.53 20.50 11.22
C HIS A 307 13.10 19.96 11.43
N ILE A 308 12.63 20.03 12.67
CA ILE A 308 11.37 19.46 13.14
C ILE A 308 10.48 20.62 13.56
N ALA A 309 9.26 20.73 13.00
CA ALA A 309 8.28 21.71 13.46
C ALA A 309 7.71 21.30 14.82
N THR A 310 7.63 22.22 15.76
CA THR A 310 7.17 21.95 17.12
C THR A 310 5.66 22.15 17.29
N SER A 311 5.05 22.97 16.46
CA SER A 311 3.59 23.09 16.31
C SER A 311 3.25 23.76 14.97
N VAL A 312 2.03 23.56 14.49
CA VAL A 312 1.50 24.21 13.26
C VAL A 312 1.44 25.74 13.42
N GLN A 313 1.37 26.21 14.65
CA GLN A 313 1.20 27.65 14.97
C GLN A 313 2.49 28.35 15.37
N SER A 314 3.50 27.62 15.86
CA SER A 314 4.79 28.21 16.24
C SER A 314 5.80 28.10 15.09
N ARG A 315 6.46 29.22 14.75
CA ARG A 315 7.60 29.24 13.83
C ARG A 315 8.88 28.64 14.44
N SER A 316 8.79 28.06 15.65
CA SER A 316 9.95 27.48 16.31
C SER A 316 10.24 26.08 15.76
N LEU A 317 11.50 25.86 15.37
CA LEU A 317 12.00 24.58 14.89
C LEU A 317 12.90 23.98 15.97
N LYS A 318 12.74 22.69 16.22
CA LYS A 318 13.78 21.88 16.89
C LYS A 318 14.72 21.33 15.84
N VAL A 319 15.98 21.27 16.15
CA VAL A 319 17.00 20.73 15.25
C VAL A 319 17.60 19.47 15.88
N LEU A 320 17.55 18.37 15.15
CA LEU A 320 18.25 17.13 15.47
C LEU A 320 19.48 17.03 14.58
N MET A 321 20.68 16.91 15.19
CA MET A 321 21.93 16.67 14.48
C MET A 321 22.16 15.15 14.35
N ALA A 322 22.40 14.69 13.14
CA ALA A 322 22.70 13.30 12.82
C ALA A 322 23.93 13.20 11.90
N ASP A 323 24.59 12.04 11.87
CA ASP A 323 25.66 11.76 10.93
C ASP A 323 25.09 11.31 9.57
N LEU A 324 23.97 10.61 9.60
CA LEU A 324 23.24 10.10 8.45
C LEU A 324 21.74 10.25 8.66
N VAL A 325 21.00 10.41 7.56
CA VAL A 325 19.53 10.47 7.56
C VAL A 325 18.97 9.40 6.64
N LEU A 326 17.96 8.67 7.11
CA LEU A 326 17.14 7.74 6.31
C LEU A 326 15.72 8.26 6.18
N LEU A 327 15.31 8.57 4.96
CA LEU A 327 13.96 9.03 4.64
C LEU A 327 13.09 7.84 4.25
N THR A 328 12.01 7.61 5.00
CA THR A 328 11.04 6.51 4.76
C THR A 328 9.60 7.01 4.62
N ALA A 329 9.43 8.32 4.56
CA ALA A 329 8.15 8.97 4.32
C ALA A 329 7.64 8.73 2.90
N SER A 330 6.35 8.89 2.65
CA SER A 330 5.74 8.78 1.31
C SER A 330 6.28 9.85 0.35
N GLY A 331 6.21 9.62 -0.96
CA GLY A 331 6.62 10.59 -1.96
C GLY A 331 5.97 11.97 -1.77
N PRO A 332 4.64 12.07 -1.59
CA PRO A 332 3.99 13.35 -1.31
C PRO A 332 4.49 14.04 -0.03
N ALA A 333 4.85 13.29 1.00
CA ALA A 333 5.45 13.86 2.22
C ALA A 333 6.88 14.36 1.97
N LEU A 334 7.68 13.62 1.19
CA LEU A 334 9.04 14.04 0.83
C LEU A 334 9.07 15.33 0.00
N GLN A 335 8.06 15.57 -0.85
CA GLN A 335 7.93 16.80 -1.64
C GLN A 335 7.75 18.05 -0.78
N ARG A 336 7.31 17.90 0.48
CA ARG A 336 7.11 19.01 1.44
C ARG A 336 8.35 19.31 2.29
N ILE A 337 9.40 18.49 2.17
CA ILE A 337 10.66 18.70 2.90
C ILE A 337 11.59 19.57 2.06
N THR A 338 12.06 20.67 2.63
CA THR A 338 13.09 21.51 2.02
C THR A 338 14.46 20.91 2.20
N PHE A 339 15.21 20.74 1.12
CA PHE A 339 16.57 20.20 1.14
C PHE A 339 17.60 21.31 0.89
N THR A 340 18.66 21.36 1.71
CA THR A 340 19.81 22.25 1.53
C THR A 340 21.09 21.42 1.60
N PRO A 341 21.89 21.31 0.51
CA PRO A 341 21.56 21.78 -0.84
C PRO A 341 20.32 21.07 -1.42
N PRO A 342 19.63 21.65 -2.43
CA PRO A 342 18.44 21.05 -3.01
C PRO A 342 18.79 19.71 -3.66
N LEU A 343 17.82 18.79 -3.70
CA LEU A 343 17.95 17.54 -4.45
C LEU A 343 18.29 17.84 -5.90
N THR A 344 19.06 16.98 -6.57
CA THR A 344 19.32 17.11 -7.99
C THR A 344 18.03 17.22 -8.80
N ARG A 345 18.07 17.92 -9.91
CA ARG A 345 16.90 18.10 -10.81
C ARG A 345 16.22 16.76 -11.14
N ARG A 346 17.03 15.74 -11.50
CA ARG A 346 16.53 14.40 -11.81
C ARG A 346 15.80 13.74 -10.62
N ARG A 347 16.31 13.89 -9.39
CA ARG A 347 15.62 13.38 -8.20
C ARG A 347 14.33 14.12 -7.89
N GLN A 348 14.30 15.43 -8.12
CA GLN A 348 13.06 16.20 -7.99
C GLN A 348 12.02 15.78 -9.03
N GLU A 349 12.45 15.49 -10.27
CA GLU A 349 11.59 14.96 -11.33
C GLU A 349 11.08 13.56 -10.98
N ALA A 350 11.96 12.66 -10.54
CA ALA A 350 11.59 11.33 -10.08
C ALA A 350 10.58 11.38 -8.91
N LEU A 351 10.74 12.31 -7.97
CA LEU A 351 9.82 12.48 -6.85
C LEU A 351 8.43 12.96 -7.30
N ARG A 352 8.37 13.87 -8.28
CA ARG A 352 7.11 14.32 -8.90
C ARG A 352 6.44 13.25 -9.75
N ALA A 353 7.22 12.34 -10.31
CA ALA A 353 6.74 11.24 -11.16
C ALA A 353 6.15 10.06 -10.36
N LEU A 354 6.32 10.03 -9.04
CA LEU A 354 5.69 9.01 -8.21
C LEU A 354 4.17 9.17 -8.23
N HIS A 355 3.49 8.16 -8.74
CA HIS A 355 2.04 8.16 -8.82
C HIS A 355 1.43 7.37 -7.66
N TYR A 356 0.69 8.05 -6.77
CA TYR A 356 -0.02 7.44 -5.65
C TYR A 356 -1.50 7.33 -5.98
N VAL A 357 -2.04 6.11 -5.93
CA VAL A 357 -3.46 5.88 -6.15
C VAL A 357 -4.27 6.09 -4.88
N ALA A 358 -5.50 6.56 -5.06
CA ALA A 358 -6.50 6.52 -4.00
C ALA A 358 -6.79 5.07 -3.60
N ALA A 359 -7.09 4.85 -2.33
CA ALA A 359 -7.60 3.59 -1.82
C ALA A 359 -8.59 3.87 -0.69
N SER A 360 -9.72 3.19 -0.71
CA SER A 360 -10.78 3.35 0.28
C SER A 360 -11.26 2.01 0.80
N LYS A 361 -11.56 1.96 2.10
CA LYS A 361 -12.17 0.81 2.76
C LYS A 361 -13.34 1.27 3.60
N VAL A 362 -14.45 0.54 3.50
CA VAL A 362 -15.64 0.72 4.32
C VAL A 362 -15.95 -0.57 5.04
N PHE A 363 -15.92 -0.55 6.35
CA PHE A 363 -16.37 -1.65 7.19
C PHE A 363 -17.75 -1.34 7.74
N LEU A 364 -18.62 -2.35 7.77
CA LEU A 364 -19.95 -2.29 8.37
C LEU A 364 -20.08 -3.37 9.45
N SER A 365 -20.60 -2.99 10.60
CA SER A 365 -20.84 -3.89 11.72
C SER A 365 -22.25 -4.47 11.65
N PHE A 366 -22.38 -5.78 11.78
CA PHE A 366 -23.65 -6.48 11.73
C PHE A 366 -23.92 -7.22 13.06
N ARG A 367 -25.17 -7.36 13.42
CA ARG A 367 -25.60 -8.07 14.63
C ARG A 367 -25.24 -9.55 14.61
N ARG A 368 -25.12 -10.15 13.44
CA ARG A 368 -24.66 -11.52 13.19
C ARG A 368 -24.08 -11.68 11.78
N PRO A 369 -23.22 -12.69 11.57
CA PRO A 369 -22.62 -12.97 10.27
C PRO A 369 -23.62 -13.70 9.36
N PHE A 370 -24.51 -12.95 8.70
CA PHE A 370 -25.61 -13.49 7.85
C PHE A 370 -25.11 -14.29 6.66
N TRP A 371 -23.89 -14.00 6.17
CA TRP A 371 -23.26 -14.71 5.05
C TRP A 371 -22.96 -16.19 5.34
N HIS A 372 -22.89 -16.61 6.61
CA HIS A 372 -22.73 -18.01 6.97
C HIS A 372 -23.96 -18.86 6.59
N GLU A 373 -25.16 -18.26 6.55
CA GLU A 373 -26.39 -18.91 6.05
C GLU A 373 -26.30 -19.23 4.57
N GLU A 374 -25.42 -18.54 3.85
CA GLU A 374 -25.11 -18.73 2.44
C GLU A 374 -23.85 -19.60 2.21
N HIS A 375 -23.35 -20.25 3.25
CA HIS A 375 -22.13 -21.09 3.24
C HIS A 375 -20.85 -20.34 2.86
N ILE A 376 -20.79 -19.02 3.12
CA ILE A 376 -19.59 -18.21 2.88
C ILE A 376 -18.76 -18.20 4.15
N GLU A 377 -17.50 -18.68 4.06
CA GLU A 377 -16.56 -18.83 5.18
C GLU A 377 -15.29 -17.98 4.99
N GLY A 378 -15.40 -16.86 4.32
CA GLY A 378 -14.31 -15.96 3.98
C GLY A 378 -14.31 -15.60 2.51
N GLY A 379 -13.15 -15.24 1.95
CA GLY A 379 -13.06 -14.85 0.55
C GLY A 379 -13.70 -13.50 0.26
N HIS A 380 -14.04 -13.27 -1.00
CA HIS A 380 -14.64 -12.01 -1.41
C HIS A 380 -15.67 -12.18 -2.52
N SER A 381 -16.64 -11.30 -2.50
CA SER A 381 -17.59 -11.09 -3.61
C SER A 381 -17.13 -9.92 -4.47
N ASN A 382 -17.47 -9.98 -5.76
CA ASN A 382 -17.23 -8.92 -6.74
C ASN A 382 -18.55 -8.30 -7.17
N THR A 383 -18.54 -7.00 -7.47
CA THR A 383 -19.68 -6.30 -8.07
C THR A 383 -19.20 -5.15 -8.95
N ASP A 384 -19.98 -4.79 -9.98
CA ASP A 384 -19.78 -3.58 -10.78
C ASP A 384 -20.34 -2.32 -10.10
N HIS A 385 -21.05 -2.49 -8.97
CA HIS A 385 -21.44 -1.38 -8.10
C HIS A 385 -20.23 -0.68 -7.46
N PRO A 386 -20.39 0.54 -6.90
CA PRO A 386 -19.30 1.34 -6.31
C PRO A 386 -18.42 0.59 -5.29
N SER A 387 -18.96 -0.38 -4.56
CA SER A 387 -18.20 -1.12 -3.54
C SER A 387 -17.15 -2.08 -4.08
N ARG A 388 -17.25 -2.52 -5.31
CA ARG A 388 -16.33 -3.39 -6.07
C ARG A 388 -16.01 -4.72 -5.38
N LEU A 389 -15.26 -4.71 -4.29
CA LEU A 389 -14.81 -5.88 -3.54
C LEU A 389 -15.38 -5.88 -2.13
N ILE A 390 -16.02 -6.98 -1.75
CA ILE A 390 -16.61 -7.19 -0.42
C ILE A 390 -15.95 -8.42 0.19
N PHE A 391 -15.15 -8.25 1.27
CA PHE A 391 -14.43 -9.34 1.93
C PHE A 391 -15.14 -9.79 3.19
N TYR A 392 -15.31 -11.10 3.33
CA TYR A 392 -15.99 -11.71 4.47
C TYR A 392 -14.99 -12.15 5.55
N PRO A 393 -15.30 -11.89 6.83
CA PRO A 393 -14.56 -12.48 7.93
C PRO A 393 -14.66 -14.01 7.90
N ALA A 394 -13.58 -14.69 8.29
CA ALA A 394 -13.61 -16.13 8.49
C ALA A 394 -14.45 -16.50 9.73
N PRO A 395 -14.90 -17.76 9.85
CA PRO A 395 -15.62 -18.23 11.04
C PRO A 395 -14.87 -17.90 12.33
N GLY A 396 -15.60 -17.34 13.30
CA GLY A 396 -15.03 -16.92 14.59
C GLY A 396 -14.40 -15.53 14.62
N GLU A 397 -14.38 -14.80 13.50
CA GLU A 397 -13.81 -13.43 13.42
C GLU A 397 -14.83 -12.32 13.65
N GLY A 398 -16.06 -12.68 13.97
CA GLY A 398 -17.13 -11.72 14.25
C GLY A 398 -17.93 -11.31 13.01
N SER A 399 -18.60 -10.17 13.13
CA SER A 399 -19.54 -9.69 12.10
C SER A 399 -19.20 -8.29 11.59
N LEU A 400 -17.91 -7.92 11.58
CA LEU A 400 -17.40 -6.68 10.97
C LEU A 400 -16.99 -6.96 9.52
N LEU A 401 -17.90 -6.71 8.59
CA LEU A 401 -17.72 -6.97 7.16
C LEU A 401 -16.92 -5.85 6.50
N LEU A 402 -15.90 -6.17 5.71
CA LEU A 402 -15.29 -5.22 4.77
C LEU A 402 -16.24 -5.08 3.56
N ALA A 403 -17.19 -4.17 3.69
CA ALA A 403 -18.31 -3.98 2.74
C ALA A 403 -17.90 -3.28 1.45
N SER A 404 -16.73 -2.62 1.44
CA SER A 404 -16.14 -2.05 0.21
C SER A 404 -14.63 -1.95 0.35
N TYR A 405 -13.94 -2.43 -0.67
CA TYR A 405 -12.52 -2.17 -0.87
C TYR A 405 -12.29 -1.74 -2.32
N THR A 406 -11.91 -0.49 -2.48
CA THR A 406 -11.68 0.15 -3.79
C THR A 406 -10.34 0.82 -3.84
N TRP A 407 -9.76 0.94 -5.04
CA TRP A 407 -8.51 1.64 -5.27
C TRP A 407 -8.45 2.15 -6.71
N SER A 408 -7.50 3.08 -7.01
CA SER A 408 -7.43 3.81 -8.28
C SER A 408 -8.75 4.57 -8.55
N ASP A 409 -9.23 4.59 -9.78
CA ASP A 409 -10.45 5.29 -10.19
C ASP A 409 -11.70 4.72 -9.50
N ALA A 410 -11.72 3.43 -9.18
CA ALA A 410 -12.81 2.80 -8.44
C ALA A 410 -13.00 3.36 -7.01
N ALA A 411 -12.02 4.09 -6.46
CA ALA A 411 -12.18 4.77 -5.18
C ALA A 411 -12.90 6.13 -5.28
N ALA A 412 -13.07 6.67 -6.49
CA ALA A 412 -13.69 7.98 -6.72
C ALA A 412 -15.13 8.10 -6.20
N PRO A 413 -16.02 7.09 -6.32
CA PRO A 413 -17.38 7.16 -5.78
C PRO A 413 -17.45 7.43 -4.27
N PHE A 414 -16.39 7.11 -3.53
CA PHE A 414 -16.32 7.34 -2.08
C PHE A 414 -15.65 8.67 -1.71
N ALA A 415 -15.04 9.37 -2.67
CA ALA A 415 -14.40 10.66 -2.42
C ALA A 415 -15.45 11.73 -2.08
N GLY A 416 -15.15 12.57 -1.10
CA GLY A 416 -16.03 13.68 -0.70
C GLY A 416 -17.32 13.28 0.02
N LEU A 417 -17.63 11.98 0.16
CA LEU A 417 -18.78 11.53 0.94
C LEU A 417 -18.51 11.69 2.44
N SER A 418 -19.53 12.01 3.23
CA SER A 418 -19.44 11.85 4.68
C SER A 418 -19.26 10.38 5.04
N THR A 419 -18.79 10.09 6.25
CA THR A 419 -18.64 8.70 6.74
C THR A 419 -19.96 7.94 6.65
N GLU A 420 -21.08 8.59 7.04
CA GLU A 420 -22.40 7.97 6.98
C GLU A 420 -22.85 7.71 5.55
N GLN A 421 -22.66 8.64 4.62
CA GLN A 421 -22.99 8.46 3.21
C GLN A 421 -22.20 7.31 2.58
N ALA A 422 -20.90 7.21 2.88
CA ALA A 422 -20.06 6.11 2.41
C ALA A 422 -20.52 4.75 2.96
N MET A 423 -20.88 4.68 4.25
CA MET A 423 -21.43 3.46 4.85
C MET A 423 -22.78 3.07 4.23
N ARG A 424 -23.68 4.04 3.98
CA ARG A 424 -24.98 3.76 3.33
C ARG A 424 -24.83 3.32 1.88
N LEU A 425 -23.86 3.88 1.14
CA LEU A 425 -23.54 3.44 -0.22
C LEU A 425 -23.08 1.97 -0.21
N ALA A 426 -22.10 1.64 0.62
CA ALA A 426 -21.62 0.26 0.74
C ALA A 426 -22.72 -0.70 1.24
N LEU A 427 -23.57 -0.27 2.18
CA LEU A 427 -24.69 -1.05 2.68
C LEU A 427 -25.70 -1.38 1.57
N LYS A 428 -25.97 -0.42 0.66
CA LYS A 428 -26.83 -0.63 -0.50
C LYS A 428 -26.26 -1.73 -1.42
N ASP A 429 -24.99 -1.68 -1.70
CA ASP A 429 -24.31 -2.64 -2.58
C ASP A 429 -24.28 -4.05 -1.95
N VAL A 430 -24.01 -4.14 -0.63
CA VAL A 430 -24.11 -5.41 0.11
C VAL A 430 -25.55 -5.95 0.07
N ALA A 431 -26.57 -5.06 0.13
CA ALA A 431 -27.96 -5.47 0.05
C ALA A 431 -28.39 -5.93 -1.35
N ALA A 432 -27.77 -5.44 -2.41
CA ALA A 432 -27.94 -5.96 -3.76
C ALA A 432 -27.51 -7.44 -3.85
N LEU A 433 -26.36 -7.77 -3.24
CA LEU A 433 -25.85 -9.15 -3.20
C LEU A 433 -26.65 -10.08 -2.29
N HIS A 434 -27.06 -9.64 -1.10
CA HIS A 434 -27.61 -10.50 -0.05
C HIS A 434 -29.08 -10.25 0.28
N GLY A 435 -29.69 -9.30 -0.41
CA GLY A 435 -31.09 -8.94 -0.22
C GLY A 435 -31.35 -8.03 0.99
N PRO A 436 -32.63 -7.69 1.25
CA PRO A 436 -33.01 -6.66 2.22
C PRO A 436 -32.77 -7.03 3.69
N VAL A 437 -32.41 -8.29 3.97
CA VAL A 437 -32.03 -8.73 5.31
C VAL A 437 -30.83 -7.93 5.87
N VAL A 438 -29.94 -7.49 5.00
CA VAL A 438 -28.75 -6.68 5.31
C VAL A 438 -29.13 -5.40 6.07
N TYR A 439 -30.16 -4.68 5.64
CA TYR A 439 -30.63 -3.46 6.29
C TYR A 439 -31.11 -3.72 7.75
N ARG A 440 -31.74 -4.87 8.00
CA ARG A 440 -32.22 -5.23 9.34
C ARG A 440 -31.12 -5.67 10.29
N LEU A 441 -30.05 -6.24 9.73
CA LEU A 441 -28.92 -6.77 10.50
C LEU A 441 -27.82 -5.77 10.72
N TRP A 442 -27.72 -4.72 9.92
CA TRP A 442 -26.77 -3.63 10.18
C TRP A 442 -27.09 -2.97 11.53
N ASP A 443 -26.10 -2.80 12.39
CA ASP A 443 -26.26 -2.20 13.71
C ASP A 443 -26.18 -0.67 13.73
N GLY A 444 -25.99 -0.06 12.54
CA GLY A 444 -25.86 1.39 12.37
C GLY A 444 -24.43 1.90 12.49
N THR A 445 -23.44 1.02 12.73
CA THR A 445 -22.04 1.41 12.93
C THR A 445 -21.12 0.84 11.85
N GLY A 446 -19.94 1.42 11.77
CA GLY A 446 -18.88 1.04 10.85
C GLY A 446 -17.70 1.99 10.89
N VAL A 447 -16.74 1.79 10.01
CA VAL A 447 -15.57 2.66 9.90
C VAL A 447 -15.18 2.83 8.44
N VAL A 448 -14.77 4.04 8.08
CA VAL A 448 -14.34 4.41 6.72
C VAL A 448 -12.92 4.95 6.78
N LYS A 449 -12.06 4.45 5.89
CA LYS A 449 -10.72 5.01 5.66
C LYS A 449 -10.52 5.31 4.19
N ARG A 450 -10.18 6.56 3.89
CA ARG A 450 -9.75 7.03 2.57
C ARG A 450 -8.31 7.46 2.65
N TRP A 451 -7.42 6.68 2.02
CA TRP A 451 -5.98 6.94 2.12
C TRP A 451 -5.53 8.17 1.33
N ALA A 452 -6.29 8.60 0.32
CA ALA A 452 -6.03 9.86 -0.40
C ALA A 452 -6.23 11.10 0.49
N GLU A 453 -7.10 11.01 1.50
CA GLU A 453 -7.38 12.08 2.46
C GLU A 453 -6.45 12.02 3.69
N ASP A 454 -5.58 11.01 3.79
CA ASP A 454 -4.63 10.90 4.90
C ASP A 454 -3.55 11.99 4.79
N PRO A 455 -3.35 12.84 5.81
CA PRO A 455 -2.48 14.01 5.72
C PRO A 455 -0.99 13.65 5.58
N HIS A 456 -0.61 12.43 5.95
CA HIS A 456 0.78 11.98 5.97
C HIS A 456 1.15 11.12 4.76
N SER A 457 0.27 10.20 4.35
CA SER A 457 0.53 9.31 3.19
C SER A 457 0.03 9.87 1.87
N GLN A 458 -1.12 10.59 1.87
CA GLN A 458 -1.78 11.17 0.69
C GLN A 458 -1.92 10.17 -0.47
N GLY A 459 -2.32 8.96 -0.15
CA GLY A 459 -2.52 7.87 -1.08
C GLY A 459 -2.38 6.50 -0.45
N GLY A 460 -2.91 5.49 -1.11
CA GLY A 460 -2.86 4.09 -0.67
C GLY A 460 -1.49 3.47 -0.90
N PHE A 461 -1.02 3.51 -2.12
CA PHE A 461 0.27 2.93 -2.55
C PHE A 461 0.72 3.51 -3.89
N VAL A 462 2.00 3.30 -4.21
CA VAL A 462 2.57 3.71 -5.51
C VAL A 462 2.18 2.73 -6.59
N VAL A 463 1.96 3.24 -7.78
CA VAL A 463 1.80 2.48 -9.03
C VAL A 463 2.55 3.16 -10.15
N GLN A 464 2.81 2.44 -11.24
CA GLN A 464 3.65 2.92 -12.32
C GLN A 464 2.88 2.99 -13.64
N PRO A 465 2.60 4.21 -14.16
CA PRO A 465 2.11 4.39 -15.52
C PRO A 465 3.15 3.96 -16.57
N PRO A 466 2.76 3.79 -17.85
CA PRO A 466 3.70 3.55 -18.94
C PRO A 466 4.76 4.64 -19.03
N LEU A 467 5.95 4.27 -19.52
CA LEU A 467 7.10 5.16 -19.75
C LEU A 467 7.74 5.76 -18.49
N PHE A 468 7.05 5.73 -17.35
CA PHE A 468 7.66 6.05 -16.07
C PHE A 468 8.22 4.78 -15.45
N GLY A 469 9.40 4.84 -14.89
CA GLY A 469 9.87 3.78 -14.08
C GLY A 469 11.23 3.20 -14.35
N GLN A 470 11.53 2.21 -13.56
CA GLN A 470 12.82 1.59 -13.37
C GLN A 470 13.40 1.04 -14.67
N GLY A 471 14.48 1.59 -15.08
CA GLY A 471 15.26 1.26 -16.27
C GLY A 471 16.25 2.36 -16.59
N ASP A 472 16.01 3.55 -16.10
CA ASP A 472 16.98 4.63 -16.09
C ASP A 472 17.62 4.66 -14.70
N GLU A 473 18.94 4.47 -14.65
CA GLU A 473 19.75 4.53 -13.42
C GLU A 473 19.56 5.87 -12.67
N ASP A 474 19.08 6.88 -13.39
CA ASP A 474 18.79 8.22 -12.89
C ASP A 474 17.59 8.31 -11.92
N TYR A 475 16.66 7.33 -11.95
CA TYR A 475 15.50 7.24 -11.06
C TYR A 475 15.69 6.23 -9.92
N ASP A 476 16.93 5.71 -9.75
CA ASP A 476 17.19 4.72 -8.71
C ASP A 476 17.32 5.37 -7.32
N TRP A 477 16.22 5.28 -6.56
CA TRP A 477 16.16 5.70 -5.15
C TRP A 477 17.08 4.89 -4.23
N SER A 478 17.67 3.80 -4.72
CA SER A 478 18.59 2.98 -3.93
C SER A 478 19.93 3.67 -3.66
N PHE A 479 20.30 4.69 -4.44
CA PHE A 479 21.52 5.45 -4.22
C PHE A 479 21.32 6.58 -3.20
N PRO A 480 22.24 6.79 -2.27
CA PRO A 480 22.18 7.91 -1.34
C PRO A 480 22.40 9.26 -2.05
N TYR A 481 21.88 10.32 -1.45
CA TYR A 481 22.22 11.69 -1.78
C TYR A 481 23.14 12.24 -0.69
N GLY A 482 24.45 12.07 -0.87
CA GLY A 482 25.43 12.34 0.15
C GLY A 482 25.18 11.50 1.42
N ARG A 483 24.77 12.16 2.50
CA ARG A 483 24.46 11.55 3.81
C ARG A 483 23.00 11.17 3.97
N ILE A 484 22.17 11.39 2.94
CA ILE A 484 20.74 11.13 2.94
C ILE A 484 20.44 9.85 2.16
N TYR A 485 19.77 8.91 2.81
CA TYR A 485 19.34 7.63 2.27
C TYR A 485 17.82 7.61 2.12
N PHE A 486 17.32 6.78 1.22
CA PHE A 486 15.91 6.64 0.94
C PHE A 486 15.47 5.17 1.09
N ALA A 487 14.31 4.95 1.66
CA ALA A 487 13.62 3.67 1.70
C ALA A 487 12.10 3.91 1.77
N GLY A 488 11.32 2.86 1.67
CA GLY A 488 9.87 2.89 1.61
C GLY A 488 9.38 2.10 0.42
N GLU A 489 8.10 1.82 0.38
CA GLU A 489 7.47 1.01 -0.65
C GLU A 489 7.70 1.58 -2.06
N HIS A 490 7.78 2.91 -2.18
CA HIS A 490 8.02 3.62 -3.44
C HIS A 490 9.45 3.47 -4.01
N THR A 491 10.38 2.92 -3.23
CA THR A 491 11.80 2.75 -3.63
C THR A 491 12.16 1.32 -4.04
N ALA A 492 11.19 0.40 -4.09
CA ALA A 492 11.42 -1.01 -4.41
C ALA A 492 10.17 -1.62 -5.07
N LEU A 493 10.27 -2.85 -5.57
CA LEU A 493 9.22 -3.59 -6.28
C LEU A 493 8.91 -4.93 -5.60
N PRO A 494 7.70 -5.48 -5.84
CA PRO A 494 6.52 -4.86 -6.44
C PRO A 494 5.90 -3.83 -5.51
N HIS A 495 5.24 -2.80 -6.07
CA HIS A 495 4.57 -1.78 -5.25
C HIS A 495 3.34 -2.32 -4.50
N GLY A 496 2.87 -1.57 -3.49
CA GLY A 496 1.64 -1.89 -2.76
C GLY A 496 1.78 -2.97 -1.68
N TRP A 497 2.98 -3.38 -1.32
CA TRP A 497 3.20 -4.47 -0.36
C TRP A 497 4.08 -4.07 0.82
N VAL A 498 3.74 -4.62 1.99
CA VAL A 498 4.51 -4.44 3.23
C VAL A 498 5.92 -4.99 3.09
N GLU A 499 6.08 -6.17 2.45
CA GLU A 499 7.42 -6.75 2.21
C GLU A 499 8.32 -5.84 1.39
N THR A 500 7.77 -5.13 0.41
CA THR A 500 8.53 -4.19 -0.42
C THR A 500 9.13 -3.05 0.43
N ALA A 501 8.32 -2.52 1.35
CA ALA A 501 8.82 -1.53 2.31
C ALA A 501 9.90 -2.10 3.23
N VAL A 502 9.75 -3.33 3.70
CA VAL A 502 10.76 -4.04 4.52
C VAL A 502 12.05 -4.27 3.71
N LYS A 503 11.96 -4.78 2.48
CA LYS A 503 13.13 -5.00 1.61
C LYS A 503 13.92 -3.71 1.39
N SER A 504 13.22 -2.61 1.07
CA SER A 504 13.85 -1.31 0.85
C SER A 504 14.59 -0.82 2.10
N ALA A 505 13.99 -1.01 3.28
CA ALA A 505 14.58 -0.66 4.56
C ALA A 505 15.87 -1.45 4.86
N LEU A 506 15.82 -2.76 4.62
CA LEU A 506 16.99 -3.64 4.79
C LEU A 506 18.13 -3.25 3.83
N ARG A 507 17.82 -2.94 2.55
CA ARG A 507 18.81 -2.44 1.58
C ARG A 507 19.49 -1.14 2.05
N ALA A 508 18.68 -0.18 2.50
CA ALA A 508 19.18 1.08 3.02
C ALA A 508 20.03 0.86 4.28
N ALA A 509 19.57 0.01 5.20
CA ALA A 509 20.32 -0.31 6.43
C ALA A 509 21.67 -0.98 6.12
N VAL A 510 21.73 -1.92 5.16
CA VAL A 510 23.01 -2.50 4.68
C VAL A 510 23.95 -1.41 4.16
N LYS A 511 23.43 -0.48 3.33
CA LYS A 511 24.23 0.61 2.77
C LYS A 511 24.73 1.57 3.84
N ILE A 512 23.89 1.91 4.83
CA ILE A 512 24.24 2.77 5.97
C ILE A 512 25.31 2.09 6.82
N ASN A 513 25.12 0.81 7.17
CA ASN A 513 26.11 0.07 7.96
C ASN A 513 27.48 -0.05 7.26
N ASN A 514 27.48 -0.15 5.92
CA ASN A 514 28.69 -0.22 5.10
C ASN A 514 29.27 1.16 4.72
N HIS A 515 28.53 2.25 4.96
CA HIS A 515 28.99 3.61 4.64
C HIS A 515 30.34 3.94 5.32
N VAL A 516 30.50 3.49 6.56
CA VAL A 516 31.70 3.68 7.38
C VAL A 516 32.94 2.99 6.78
N LEU A 517 32.75 1.97 5.95
CA LEU A 517 33.84 1.23 5.30
C LEU A 517 34.35 1.90 4.00
N ARG A 518 33.63 2.92 3.50
CA ARG A 518 33.90 3.56 2.19
C ARG A 518 34.33 5.04 2.29
N VAL A 519 34.81 5.51 3.45
CA VAL A 519 35.42 6.85 3.50
C VAL A 519 36.69 6.82 2.64
N PRO A 520 36.80 7.56 1.53
CA PRO A 520 38.02 7.64 0.74
C PRO A 520 39.13 8.18 1.63
N SER A 521 40.31 7.58 1.53
CA SER A 521 41.50 8.18 2.16
C SER A 521 41.65 9.61 1.63
N PRO A 522 42.13 10.57 2.44
CA PRO A 522 42.28 11.97 2.06
C PRO A 522 43.01 12.18 0.72
N GLN A 523 43.89 11.26 0.34
CA GLN A 523 44.67 11.30 -0.92
C GLN A 523 43.81 11.15 -2.23
N LYS A 524 42.60 10.58 -2.17
CA LYS A 524 41.72 10.48 -3.36
C LYS A 524 40.84 11.72 -3.57
N GLN A 525 40.65 12.55 -2.56
CA GLN A 525 39.91 13.81 -2.70
C GLN A 525 40.78 14.90 -3.30
N GLU A 526 42.09 14.90 -3.05
CA GLU A 526 43.02 15.82 -3.66
C GLU A 526 43.25 15.59 -5.16
N HIS A 527 43.28 14.30 -5.59
CA HIS A 527 43.36 13.96 -7.02
C HIS A 527 42.09 14.30 -7.79
N ALA A 528 40.88 14.17 -7.18
CA ALA A 528 39.63 14.53 -7.83
C ALA A 528 39.40 16.04 -7.92
N SER A 529 39.99 16.83 -6.98
CA SER A 529 39.95 18.29 -7.04
C SER A 529 40.96 18.85 -8.05
N LEU A 530 42.12 18.20 -8.19
CA LEU A 530 43.12 18.55 -9.21
C LEU A 530 42.65 18.22 -10.62
N GLN A 531 42.03 17.08 -10.86
CA GLN A 531 41.42 16.75 -12.18
C GLN A 531 40.27 17.66 -12.55
N LYS A 532 39.50 18.18 -11.59
CA LYS A 532 38.46 19.18 -11.85
C LYS A 532 39.03 20.54 -12.19
N GLN A 533 40.16 20.93 -11.63
CA GLN A 533 40.85 22.18 -11.95
C GLN A 533 41.56 22.11 -13.31
N GLU A 534 42.12 20.95 -13.68
CA GLU A 534 42.69 20.73 -15.00
C GLU A 534 41.64 20.74 -16.11
N HIS A 535 40.41 20.19 -15.88
CA HIS A 535 39.32 20.24 -16.89
C HIS A 535 38.76 21.64 -17.07
N THR A 536 38.66 22.46 -16.01
CA THR A 536 38.23 23.87 -16.15
C THR A 536 39.29 24.75 -16.77
N HIS A 537 40.57 24.41 -16.67
CA HIS A 537 41.65 25.12 -17.41
C HIS A 537 41.80 24.66 -18.85
N ALA A 538 41.37 23.45 -19.19
CA ALA A 538 41.34 22.98 -20.60
C ALA A 538 40.18 23.60 -21.38
N GLU A 539 38.96 23.67 -20.80
CA GLU A 539 37.82 24.35 -21.40
C GLU A 539 38.06 25.86 -21.59
N ALA A 540 38.79 26.51 -20.69
CA ALA A 540 39.14 27.94 -20.80
C ALA A 540 40.22 28.22 -21.86
N ARG A 541 40.96 27.22 -22.35
CA ARG A 541 41.96 27.38 -23.44
C ARG A 541 41.36 27.09 -24.81
N GLU A 542 40.32 26.25 -24.95
CA GLU A 542 39.63 26.03 -26.22
C GLU A 542 38.79 27.21 -26.65
N ASP A 543 38.31 28.06 -25.73
CA ASP A 543 37.54 29.29 -26.05
C ASP A 543 38.43 30.48 -26.49
N GLN A 544 39.77 30.41 -26.37
CA GLN A 544 40.71 31.48 -26.77
C GLN A 544 41.34 31.28 -28.13
N ASP A 545 41.25 30.12 -28.77
CA ASP A 545 41.85 29.83 -30.07
C ASP A 545 40.89 29.94 -31.27
N GLN A 546 39.67 30.48 -31.11
CA GLN A 546 38.68 30.66 -32.18
C GLN A 546 38.47 32.12 -32.66
N GLU A 547 39.28 33.07 -32.24
CA GLU A 547 39.29 34.42 -32.85
C GLU A 547 40.64 34.70 -33.47
N VAL A 548 40.82 34.47 -34.76
CA VAL A 548 41.65 35.21 -35.76
C VAL A 548 41.70 34.41 -37.07
N SER A 549 40.99 34.80 -38.10
CA SER A 549 41.49 35.47 -39.28
C SER A 549 40.43 35.53 -40.41
N PRO A 550 40.50 36.62 -41.21
CA PRO A 550 39.54 36.84 -42.31
C PRO A 550 40.19 36.57 -43.68
N GLY A 551 39.36 36.49 -44.69
CA GLY A 551 39.81 36.68 -46.09
C GLY A 551 39.16 35.76 -47.10
N GLU A 552 38.21 36.33 -47.80
CA GLU A 552 38.18 36.57 -49.23
C GLU A 552 37.96 35.41 -50.25
N GLN A 553 36.94 35.62 -51.02
CA GLN A 553 36.74 35.48 -52.47
C GLN A 553 35.82 34.31 -52.87
N GLN A 554 34.66 34.68 -53.36
CA GLN A 554 34.16 35.02 -54.69
C GLN A 554 33.65 33.85 -55.52
N GLN A 555 32.42 34.08 -56.01
CA GLN A 555 31.84 33.73 -57.36
C GLN A 555 31.33 32.27 -57.47
N GLU A 556 30.26 31.99 -58.06
CA GLU A 556 29.23 32.55 -58.93
C GLU A 556 28.23 31.45 -59.27
N GLU A 557 27.04 31.92 -59.60
CA GLU A 557 26.05 31.43 -60.57
C GLU A 557 25.21 30.15 -60.18
N THR A 558 23.99 30.07 -60.48
CA THR A 558 22.87 30.79 -61.13
C THR A 558 21.59 29.96 -60.93
N LEU A 559 20.49 30.71 -60.82
CA LEU A 559 19.17 30.54 -61.45
C LEU A 559 18.30 29.30 -61.25
N GLU A 560 17.17 29.53 -60.90
CA GLU A 560 15.77 29.52 -61.31
C GLU A 560 14.94 28.60 -60.40
N GLY A 561 13.74 28.87 -59.92
CA GLY A 561 12.74 29.86 -60.24
C GLY A 561 11.42 29.47 -59.52
N GLN A 562 10.71 30.53 -59.20
CA GLN A 562 9.24 30.64 -59.11
C GLN A 562 8.49 30.06 -57.94
N GLN A 563 8.04 30.94 -56.99
CA GLN A 563 6.67 31.49 -56.82
C GLN A 563 5.69 30.48 -56.25
N SER A 564 4.92 30.77 -55.23
CA SER A 564 4.20 31.96 -54.78
C SER A 564 3.50 31.74 -53.42
N GLN A 565 3.54 32.79 -52.67
CA GLN A 565 2.45 33.52 -52.01
C GLN A 565 1.88 33.09 -50.68
N HIS A 566 2.06 34.00 -49.74
CA HIS A 566 1.16 34.61 -48.74
C HIS A 566 0.68 33.68 -47.60
N GLU A 567 0.67 34.05 -46.30
CA GLU A 567 0.47 35.34 -45.64
C GLU A 567 0.96 35.26 -44.18
N GLU A 568 1.52 36.33 -43.70
CA GLU A 568 1.46 37.05 -42.42
C GLU A 568 1.53 36.28 -41.10
N THR A 569 2.52 36.40 -40.35
CA THR A 569 3.19 37.38 -39.46
C THR A 569 2.55 37.60 -38.13
N SER A 570 3.28 37.39 -37.10
CA SER A 570 3.72 38.46 -36.18
C SER A 570 4.53 37.93 -35.00
N PRO A 571 5.38 38.71 -34.38
CA PRO A 571 6.57 38.20 -33.68
C PRO A 571 6.37 38.06 -32.16
N VAL A 572 6.99 37.05 -31.62
CA VAL A 572 7.10 36.86 -30.14
C VAL A 572 8.30 37.66 -29.64
N ARG A 573 8.01 38.65 -28.81
CA ARG A 573 8.98 39.45 -28.07
C ARG A 573 9.60 38.58 -26.96
N HIS A 574 10.89 38.48 -26.96
CA HIS A 574 11.69 38.11 -25.80
C HIS A 574 11.64 39.24 -24.77
N VAL A 575 11.25 38.91 -23.56
CA VAL A 575 11.41 39.80 -22.41
C VAL A 575 12.49 39.20 -21.50
N PHE A 576 13.62 39.88 -21.44
CA PHE A 576 14.60 39.76 -20.39
C PHE A 576 14.00 40.32 -19.11
N VAL A 577 14.14 39.60 -18.00
CA VAL A 577 13.87 40.13 -16.65
C VAL A 577 15.16 40.11 -15.87
N GLU A 578 15.65 41.32 -15.64
CA GLU A 578 16.72 41.63 -14.70
C GLU A 578 16.27 41.39 -13.25
N ALA A 579 17.24 41.01 -12.43
CA ALA A 579 17.12 40.84 -11.00
C ALA A 579 16.94 42.20 -10.29
N ILE A 580 15.98 42.29 -9.34
CA ILE A 580 15.91 43.34 -8.35
C ILE A 580 15.67 42.74 -6.94
N PRO A 581 16.32 43.27 -5.89
CA PRO A 581 16.37 42.67 -4.55
C PRO A 581 15.23 43.11 -3.63
N GLU A 582 14.99 42.29 -2.62
CA GLU A 582 14.32 42.55 -1.33
C GLU A 582 13.27 43.67 -1.22
N LEU A 583 12.03 43.30 -0.91
CA LEU A 583 11.18 44.09 -0.01
C LEU A 583 10.14 43.22 0.73
N ARG A 584 9.97 43.62 1.99
CA ARG A 584 9.16 43.03 3.05
C ARG A 584 7.66 43.05 2.75
N GLY A 585 7.02 41.99 3.17
CA GLY A 585 5.65 41.82 3.68
C GLY A 585 4.51 42.71 3.22
N HIS A 586 3.52 42.09 2.58
CA HIS A 586 2.11 42.43 2.79
C HIS A 586 1.22 41.32 2.24
N VAL A 587 0.18 41.00 3.01
CA VAL A 587 -0.90 40.08 2.68
C VAL A 587 -1.73 40.72 1.55
N PHE A 588 -1.88 39.99 0.43
CA PHE A 588 -2.87 40.32 -0.59
C PHE A 588 -4.08 39.41 -0.49
N VAL A 589 -5.23 40.00 -0.28
CA VAL A 589 -6.55 39.43 -0.50
C VAL A 589 -6.94 39.74 -1.93
N GLU A 590 -7.05 38.73 -2.79
CA GLU A 590 -7.57 38.92 -4.15
C GLU A 590 -9.09 38.93 -4.14
N THR A 591 -9.66 40.06 -4.54
CA THR A 591 -11.07 40.22 -4.92
C THR A 591 -11.22 40.04 -6.42
N ILE A 592 -12.10 39.15 -6.84
CA ILE A 592 -12.47 38.88 -8.23
C ILE A 592 -13.41 40.02 -8.72
N PRO A 593 -13.21 40.63 -9.90
CA PRO A 593 -14.13 41.63 -10.46
C PRO A 593 -15.33 40.97 -11.14
N GLN A 594 -16.52 41.45 -10.74
CA GLN A 594 -17.78 41.16 -11.43
C GLN A 594 -17.94 42.05 -12.66
N GLY A 595 -18.26 41.41 -13.78
CA GLY A 595 -18.69 42.06 -15.02
C GLY A 595 -20.16 42.49 -14.97
N LYS A 596 -20.40 43.64 -15.58
CA LYS A 596 -21.66 44.39 -15.67
C LYS A 596 -22.77 43.69 -16.46
N GLY A 597 -24.03 43.94 -16.03
CA GLY A 597 -25.13 44.02 -16.98
C GLY A 597 -26.53 43.76 -16.46
N HIS A 598 -27.25 44.83 -16.28
CA HIS A 598 -28.71 45.08 -16.36
C HIS A 598 -29.66 44.80 -15.18
N THR A 599 -30.15 45.93 -14.77
CA THR A 599 -31.29 46.36 -13.93
C THR A 599 -32.60 45.62 -14.18
N HIS A 600 -33.31 45.23 -13.09
CA HIS A 600 -34.70 45.61 -12.86
C HIS A 600 -35.04 45.60 -11.36
N THR A 601 -35.62 46.70 -10.97
CA THR A 601 -36.15 47.09 -9.66
C THR A 601 -37.39 46.28 -9.27
N HIS A 602 -37.52 45.91 -7.99
CA HIS A 602 -38.69 46.23 -7.16
C HIS A 602 -38.42 46.04 -5.65
N LYS A 603 -39.08 46.93 -4.96
CA LYS A 603 -38.98 47.45 -3.61
C LYS A 603 -39.45 46.53 -2.47
N ASN A 604 -38.82 46.72 -1.31
CA ASN A 604 -39.38 46.87 0.06
C ASN A 604 -39.99 45.60 0.70
N ILE A 605 -39.65 45.19 1.90
CA ILE A 605 -39.89 45.85 3.23
C ILE A 605 -39.17 45.02 4.30
N MET A 606 -38.42 45.69 5.15
CA MET A 606 -38.14 45.31 6.55
C MET A 606 -39.29 45.88 7.44
N PRO A 607 -39.48 45.48 8.70
CA PRO A 607 -38.50 45.57 9.81
C PRO A 607 -38.65 44.52 10.95
N SER A 608 -37.59 44.28 11.66
CA SER A 608 -37.22 44.68 13.04
C SER A 608 -37.71 43.91 14.26
N HIS A 609 -36.74 43.76 15.16
CA HIS A 609 -36.77 43.75 16.64
C HIS A 609 -36.90 42.33 17.30
N MET A 610 -36.13 41.95 18.22
CA MET A 610 -35.25 42.45 19.29
C MET A 610 -35.21 41.42 20.43
N HIS A 611 -34.11 41.42 21.16
CA HIS A 611 -33.83 40.96 22.56
C HIS A 611 -33.68 39.44 22.73
N GLY A 612 -32.62 38.88 23.17
CA GLY A 612 -31.61 39.33 24.19
C GLY A 612 -31.99 38.86 25.59
N HIS A 613 -31.32 37.83 26.08
CA HIS A 613 -30.98 37.75 27.50
C HIS A 613 -29.88 36.74 27.76
N VAL A 614 -28.97 37.19 28.60
CA VAL A 614 -27.72 36.60 29.07
C VAL A 614 -27.89 36.33 30.58
N ILE A 615 -27.27 35.19 31.07
CA ILE A 615 -26.67 34.94 32.41
C ILE A 615 -27.65 34.65 33.58
N PRO A 616 -27.22 34.02 34.73
CA PRO A 616 -25.93 33.48 35.15
C PRO A 616 -25.93 32.09 35.86
N GLU A 617 -24.71 31.68 36.20
CA GLU A 617 -24.32 30.66 37.19
C GLU A 617 -24.92 30.88 38.57
N GLU A 618 -25.14 29.80 39.30
CA GLU A 618 -24.91 29.77 40.78
C GLU A 618 -24.57 28.37 41.30
N HIS A 619 -23.48 28.36 42.05
CA HIS A 619 -23.06 27.33 42.98
C HIS A 619 -24.08 27.17 44.10
N ILE A 620 -24.16 25.98 44.73
CA ILE A 620 -24.19 25.80 46.19
C ILE A 620 -23.84 24.36 46.61
N HIS A 621 -23.08 24.32 47.66
CA HIS A 621 -22.48 23.28 48.46
C HIS A 621 -23.42 22.37 49.27
N GLY A 622 -22.84 21.22 49.72
CA GLY A 622 -23.02 20.63 51.03
C GLY A 622 -23.93 19.41 51.03
N GLY A 623 -23.63 18.31 51.60
CA GLY A 623 -22.76 17.88 52.62
C GLY A 623 -23.34 16.62 53.30
N HIS A 624 -22.45 15.67 53.61
CA HIS A 624 -22.49 14.68 54.72
C HIS A 624 -23.70 13.75 54.95
N LYS A 625 -23.55 12.50 55.09
CA LYS A 625 -22.99 11.57 56.06
C LYS A 625 -23.65 10.18 56.00
N HIS A 626 -22.84 9.18 56.02
CA HIS A 626 -22.69 8.03 56.95
C HIS A 626 -23.76 6.91 57.09
N VAL A 627 -23.15 5.70 57.13
CA VAL A 627 -23.46 4.53 57.98
C VAL A 627 -24.45 3.54 57.34
N GLY A 628 -24.21 2.26 57.17
CA GLY A 628 -23.28 1.32 57.69
C GLY A 628 -23.87 -0.08 57.54
N SER A 629 -23.00 -1.05 57.67
CA SER A 629 -23.24 -2.45 58.09
C SER A 629 -23.79 -3.46 57.06
N GLY A 630 -22.92 -4.43 56.72
CA GLY A 630 -23.30 -5.80 56.41
C GLY A 630 -23.76 -6.56 57.67
N PRO A 631 -23.87 -7.85 57.72
CA PRO A 631 -23.08 -8.89 57.06
C PRO A 631 -23.79 -10.25 56.76
N GLN A 632 -22.99 -11.16 56.18
CA GLN A 632 -22.92 -12.61 56.41
C GLN A 632 -23.92 -13.59 55.80
N ARG A 633 -23.28 -14.49 55.00
CA ARG A 633 -23.24 -15.98 55.08
C ARG A 633 -24.55 -16.77 55.08
N HIS A 634 -24.63 -17.74 54.16
CA HIS A 634 -24.46 -19.17 54.50
C HIS A 634 -24.37 -20.04 53.21
N ARG A 635 -23.48 -21.01 53.34
CA ARG A 635 -23.25 -22.24 52.56
C ARG A 635 -24.49 -23.13 52.59
N HIS A 636 -24.69 -23.97 51.57
CA HIS A 636 -24.66 -25.43 51.75
C HIS A 636 -24.51 -26.18 50.42
N LEU A 637 -23.67 -27.18 50.51
CA LEU A 637 -23.39 -28.32 49.63
C LEU A 637 -24.59 -29.28 49.51
N HIS A 638 -24.66 -30.04 48.39
CA HIS A 638 -24.70 -31.52 48.30
C HIS A 638 -24.70 -31.91 46.81
N ARG A 639 -23.80 -32.64 46.38
CA ARG A 639 -23.40 -34.05 46.11
C ARG A 639 -24.52 -34.97 45.61
N GLY A 640 -24.18 -35.71 44.54
CA GLY A 640 -24.64 -37.06 44.17
C GLY A 640 -24.90 -37.19 42.68
N ALA A 641 -24.06 -37.73 41.88
CA ALA A 641 -23.63 -39.06 41.60
C ALA A 641 -24.67 -39.88 40.79
N GLY A 642 -24.32 -40.25 39.56
CA GLY A 642 -24.35 -41.66 39.24
C GLY A 642 -25.13 -42.08 37.97
N HIS A 643 -24.38 -42.64 37.05
CA HIS A 643 -24.67 -43.81 36.20
C HIS A 643 -25.42 -43.68 34.85
N THR A 644 -24.66 -43.90 33.81
CA THR A 644 -24.98 -44.62 32.57
C THR A 644 -25.46 -46.06 32.87
N PRO A 645 -26.05 -46.88 31.95
CA PRO A 645 -25.75 -47.00 30.52
C PRO A 645 -26.84 -47.58 29.59
N CYS A 646 -26.53 -47.59 28.30
CA CYS A 646 -26.69 -48.63 27.27
C CYS A 646 -28.01 -48.98 26.58
N LYS A 647 -27.87 -48.99 25.24
CA LYS A 647 -28.29 -49.99 24.21
C LYS A 647 -29.73 -49.96 23.67
N GLY A 648 -29.81 -49.72 22.37
CA GLY A 648 -30.11 -50.83 21.44
C GLY A 648 -31.23 -50.55 20.46
N GLY A 649 -30.93 -50.73 19.17
CA GLY A 649 -31.83 -51.44 18.27
C GLY A 649 -32.55 -50.67 17.15
N ARG A 650 -31.96 -50.73 15.95
CA ARG A 650 -32.54 -51.14 14.64
C ARG A 650 -34.03 -50.88 14.42
N SER A 651 -34.53 -50.38 13.35
CA SER A 651 -34.38 -50.68 11.92
C SER A 651 -35.57 -50.10 11.13
N THR A 652 -35.31 -49.76 9.88
CA THR A 652 -36.06 -50.01 8.65
C THR A 652 -37.12 -49.01 8.15
N GLN A 653 -36.84 -48.67 6.94
CA GLN A 653 -37.68 -48.49 5.77
C GLN A 653 -38.46 -47.20 5.53
N SER A 654 -38.03 -46.62 4.38
CA SER A 654 -38.82 -45.79 3.45
C SER A 654 -40.13 -46.49 3.03
N PRO A 655 -41.11 -45.80 2.44
CA PRO A 655 -41.01 -45.51 1.02
C PRO A 655 -41.75 -44.24 0.48
N THR A 656 -41.26 -43.84 -0.70
CA THR A 656 -41.91 -43.41 -1.95
C THR A 656 -43.00 -42.34 -2.01
N GLN A 657 -42.67 -41.36 -2.85
CA GLN A 657 -43.37 -40.73 -3.97
C GLN A 657 -44.88 -40.46 -3.85
N SER A 658 -45.32 -39.22 -4.14
CA SER A 658 -45.98 -38.86 -5.41
C SER A 658 -46.65 -37.49 -5.35
N ASN A 659 -46.42 -36.71 -6.41
CA ASN A 659 -47.32 -35.84 -7.16
C ASN A 659 -48.38 -34.98 -6.45
N LEU A 660 -48.31 -33.68 -6.73
CA LEU A 660 -49.38 -33.03 -7.53
C LEU A 660 -48.95 -31.64 -8.00
N GLU A 661 -49.06 -31.53 -9.29
CA GLU A 661 -49.02 -30.31 -10.11
C GLU A 661 -50.29 -29.47 -9.92
N GLN A 662 -50.15 -28.19 -10.34
CA GLN A 662 -51.16 -27.33 -10.99
C GLN A 662 -52.17 -26.58 -10.11
N ALA A 663 -52.14 -25.27 -10.23
CA ALA A 663 -53.11 -24.43 -10.94
C ALA A 663 -52.88 -22.95 -10.63
N ILE A 664 -52.48 -22.18 -11.61
CA ILE A 664 -53.29 -21.30 -12.50
C ILE A 664 -53.50 -19.87 -11.96
N TYR A 665 -52.90 -18.93 -12.68
CA TYR A 665 -53.36 -17.69 -13.36
C TYR A 665 -54.25 -16.65 -12.66
N ASN A 666 -53.79 -15.41 -12.88
CA ASN A 666 -54.52 -14.15 -13.16
C ASN A 666 -54.95 -13.28 -11.96
N ASN A 667 -54.45 -12.05 -11.84
CA ASN A 667 -54.94 -10.86 -12.54
C ASN A 667 -54.20 -9.61 -12.05
N SER A 668 -53.65 -8.85 -12.97
CA SER A 668 -53.54 -7.41 -12.92
C SER A 668 -54.88 -6.82 -13.41
N PRO A 669 -55.20 -5.51 -13.31
CA PRO A 669 -54.38 -4.34 -13.19
C PRO A 669 -54.94 -3.21 -12.28
N GLN A 670 -54.16 -2.30 -11.85
CA GLN A 670 -54.19 -0.84 -12.11
C GLN A 670 -53.02 -0.16 -11.48
#